data_3ba6573e66876260f522013a74ef1833
#
_entry.id   3ba6573e66876260f522013a74ef1833
#
_cell.length_a   1.000
_cell.length_b   1.000
_cell.length_c   1.000
_cell.angle_alpha   90.00
_cell.angle_beta   90.00
_cell.angle_gamma   90.00
#
_symmetry.space_group_name_H-M   'P 1'
#
loop_
_entity.id
_entity.type
_entity.pdbx_description
1 polymer ?
#
loop_
_entity_poly.entity_id
_entity_poly.type
_entity_poly.pdbx_seq_one_letter_code
_entity_poly.pdbx_strand_id
1 'polypeptide(L)'
;MRQYNVTGMSCAACSARVEKAVGKVPGVTSCSVSLLTNSMGVEGDVPPEQIIAAVEQAGYGASEKGAGEKKPSGADATALEDKETPVLKRRLIASVGFLLVLMYFSMGHMMWGWPLPAWFEDNHIAMGLVQLLLAGIVMVINQKFFISGFKSLWHRSPNMDTLVAMGSMASFLWSVYVLFAMTRAQVDGNMEAVMDYMMDFYFESAAMILTLITVGKMLEARSKGKTTDALKGLMNMAPKTAVLVKGEKEVTVPIEQVEKGDIFVVRPGESIPVDGKILEGHSAVNEAALTGESIPVDKEEGDLVSAATINQSGFIRCEATRVGEDTTLSQIIRMVSDAAATKAPIAKIADKVSGVFVPVVILIAVVTTIVWLLAGQNVGYALARGISVLVISCPCALGLATPVAIMVGNGMGAKNGILFKTAVSLEEAGRVQIVALDKTGTITSGEPRVTDLVCEPGYDEKTLLELAGALEKKSEHPLAKAVLLEIAQRKIATKEVEDFQALAGNGLTGILEGHRLLGGSMKYISGQVTVGKQVKNQAQILAKQGKTPLLFAKDDVLIGMIAVADVIKEDSPKAVQELQNMGIRVVMLTGDNEQTAKAIGAQAGVDQVIAGVLPDGKEAVIRKLKEYGKVAMVGDGINDAPALTRADIGIAIGAGADVAIDAADVVLMKSRLSDVPAAVRLSRATLRNIHENLFWAFFYNIIGIPLAAGVWIPIFGWTLNPMFGALAMSLSSFCVVSNALRLNLFKVKDSHRDHKIKNEVTLPQWEASKGEKNMTKTMTIKGMMCGHCEARVKKTLEELEHVSEAQVSHEKGTAVVCMETEVADEVLKKAVEDQGYQVENIQ
;
A
#
# COMPACT_ATOMS: atom_id res chain seq x y z
N MET A 1 4.36 13.91 -1.83
CA MET A 1 5.70 13.37 -1.50
C MET A 1 6.66 13.60 -2.68
N ARG A 2 7.81 14.27 -2.50
CA ARG A 2 8.83 14.40 -3.56
C ARG A 2 9.74 13.19 -3.55
N GLN A 3 10.14 12.69 -4.71
CA GLN A 3 11.00 11.53 -4.84
C GLN A 3 12.41 11.90 -5.31
N TYR A 4 13.41 11.22 -4.74
CA TYR A 4 14.83 11.39 -5.08
C TYR A 4 15.45 10.02 -5.36
N ASN A 5 16.38 9.97 -6.31
CA ASN A 5 17.28 8.83 -6.48
C ASN A 5 18.45 8.97 -5.51
N VAL A 6 18.78 7.92 -4.76
CA VAL A 6 19.91 7.91 -3.81
C VAL A 6 20.91 6.86 -4.22
N THR A 7 22.17 7.25 -4.35
CA THR A 7 23.25 6.36 -4.79
C THR A 7 24.27 6.11 -3.66
N GLY A 8 24.93 4.94 -3.69
CA GLY A 8 25.97 4.57 -2.73
C GLY A 8 25.47 3.83 -1.50
N MET A 9 24.17 3.53 -1.39
CA MET A 9 23.63 2.72 -0.30
C MET A 9 23.87 1.23 -0.56
N SER A 10 24.37 0.50 0.44
CA SER A 10 24.65 -0.94 0.32
C SER A 10 23.89 -1.80 1.34
N CYS A 11 23.29 -1.21 2.36
CA CYS A 11 22.61 -1.95 3.43
C CYS A 11 21.58 -1.08 4.19
N ALA A 12 20.78 -1.72 5.05
CA ALA A 12 19.77 -1.06 5.87
C ALA A 12 20.31 0.06 6.78
N ALA A 13 21.53 -0.10 7.32
CA ALA A 13 22.17 0.96 8.12
C ALA A 13 22.46 2.22 7.29
N CYS A 14 22.75 2.07 5.99
CA CYS A 14 22.94 3.19 5.08
C CYS A 14 21.63 3.98 4.88
N SER A 15 20.51 3.29 4.63
CA SER A 15 19.20 3.92 4.45
C SER A 15 18.73 4.64 5.71
N ALA A 16 18.90 4.02 6.89
CA ALA A 16 18.55 4.65 8.16
C ALA A 16 19.38 5.92 8.43
N ARG A 17 20.64 5.95 7.97
CA ARG A 17 21.49 7.12 8.08
C ARG A 17 21.04 8.27 7.20
N VAL A 18 20.69 7.99 5.95
CA VAL A 18 20.14 9.00 5.02
C VAL A 18 18.86 9.57 5.60
N GLU A 19 17.93 8.72 6.07
CA GLU A 19 16.68 9.15 6.72
C GLU A 19 16.94 10.07 7.91
N LYS A 20 17.91 9.71 8.77
CA LYS A 20 18.27 10.52 9.93
C LYS A 20 18.89 11.86 9.55
N ALA A 21 19.66 11.91 8.46
CA ALA A 21 20.29 13.14 7.99
C ALA A 21 19.24 14.09 7.39
N VAL A 22 18.37 13.58 6.51
CA VAL A 22 17.30 14.35 5.86
C VAL A 22 16.21 14.75 6.87
N GLY A 23 15.84 13.87 7.79
CA GLY A 23 14.86 14.18 8.85
C GLY A 23 15.31 15.27 9.85
N LYS A 24 16.59 15.70 9.81
CA LYS A 24 17.08 16.84 10.59
C LYS A 24 16.98 18.17 9.85
N VAL A 25 16.66 18.15 8.56
CA VAL A 25 16.50 19.36 7.75
C VAL A 25 15.22 20.06 8.19
N PRO A 26 15.28 21.36 8.57
CA PRO A 26 14.09 22.10 8.98
C PRO A 26 13.04 22.13 7.86
N GLY A 27 11.77 21.82 8.18
CA GLY A 27 10.67 21.78 7.23
C GLY A 27 10.39 20.39 6.61
N VAL A 28 11.21 19.37 6.89
CA VAL A 28 10.92 17.98 6.53
C VAL A 28 9.98 17.38 7.57
N THR A 29 8.80 16.94 7.14
CA THR A 29 7.80 16.28 8.00
C THR A 29 7.99 14.78 8.04
N SER A 30 8.31 14.17 6.90
CA SER A 30 8.66 12.75 6.84
C SER A 30 9.73 12.48 5.78
N CYS A 31 10.53 11.44 6.03
CA CYS A 31 11.52 10.95 5.07
C CYS A 31 11.55 9.42 5.14
N SER A 32 11.46 8.78 3.98
CA SER A 32 11.53 7.32 3.84
C SER A 32 12.49 6.97 2.71
N VAL A 33 13.44 6.06 2.99
CA VAL A 33 14.48 5.65 2.03
C VAL A 33 14.33 4.18 1.71
N SER A 34 14.12 3.86 0.45
CA SER A 34 14.04 2.48 -0.05
C SER A 34 15.39 2.01 -0.57
N LEU A 35 15.94 0.99 0.08
CA LEU A 35 17.16 0.32 -0.37
C LEU A 35 16.93 -0.51 -1.64
N LEU A 36 15.69 -0.92 -1.86
CA LEU A 36 15.32 -1.80 -2.97
C LEU A 36 15.26 -1.05 -4.29
N THR A 37 14.66 0.14 -4.27
CA THR A 37 14.51 1.00 -5.44
C THR A 37 15.60 2.07 -5.54
N ASN A 38 16.53 2.12 -4.57
CA ASN A 38 17.52 3.18 -4.43
C ASN A 38 16.90 4.59 -4.50
N SER A 39 15.70 4.74 -3.92
CA SER A 39 14.93 5.96 -3.92
C SER A 39 14.63 6.46 -2.50
N MET A 40 14.33 7.73 -2.40
CA MET A 40 13.92 8.39 -1.16
C MET A 40 12.69 9.24 -1.43
N GLY A 41 11.66 9.06 -0.59
CA GLY A 41 10.50 9.93 -0.54
C GLY A 41 10.61 10.91 0.60
N VAL A 42 10.39 12.19 0.33
CA VAL A 42 10.44 13.26 1.33
C VAL A 42 9.14 14.06 1.29
N GLU A 43 8.56 14.27 2.46
CA GLU A 43 7.42 15.17 2.66
C GLU A 43 7.88 16.38 3.45
N GLY A 44 7.38 17.54 3.05
CA GLY A 44 7.74 18.83 3.64
C GLY A 44 7.93 19.88 2.56
N ASP A 45 7.93 21.15 2.98
CA ASP A 45 8.16 22.28 2.09
C ASP A 45 9.63 22.74 2.22
N VAL A 46 10.51 21.97 1.59
CA VAL A 46 11.97 22.21 1.62
C VAL A 46 12.51 22.22 0.19
N PRO A 47 13.41 23.15 -0.16
CA PRO A 47 14.06 23.18 -1.47
C PRO A 47 14.85 21.88 -1.73
N PRO A 48 14.81 21.32 -2.93
CA PRO A 48 15.51 20.08 -3.30
C PRO A 48 17.03 20.12 -2.99
N GLU A 49 17.64 21.27 -3.18
CA GLU A 49 19.08 21.47 -2.94
C GLU A 49 19.50 21.20 -1.50
N GLN A 50 18.67 21.57 -0.52
CA GLN A 50 18.96 21.33 0.89
C GLN A 50 18.86 19.84 1.24
N ILE A 51 17.93 19.15 0.63
CA ILE A 51 17.76 17.70 0.79
C ILE A 51 18.95 16.97 0.16
N ILE A 52 19.36 17.33 -1.05
CA ILE A 52 20.52 16.76 -1.73
C ILE A 52 21.79 17.00 -0.90
N ALA A 53 22.01 18.23 -0.42
CA ALA A 53 23.17 18.57 0.41
C ALA A 53 23.20 17.75 1.73
N ALA A 54 22.06 17.49 2.37
CA ALA A 54 21.98 16.67 3.57
C ALA A 54 22.36 15.20 3.29
N VAL A 55 21.97 14.67 2.14
CA VAL A 55 22.34 13.31 1.71
C VAL A 55 23.84 13.24 1.40
N GLU A 56 24.39 14.23 0.73
CA GLU A 56 25.82 14.31 0.40
C GLU A 56 26.68 14.43 1.66
N GLN A 57 26.28 15.24 2.63
CA GLN A 57 26.94 15.32 3.94
C GLN A 57 26.89 13.99 4.70
N ALA A 58 25.83 13.20 4.52
CA ALA A 58 25.77 11.84 5.04
C ALA A 58 26.70 10.86 4.31
N GLY A 59 27.32 11.27 3.21
CA GLY A 59 28.28 10.48 2.43
C GLY A 59 27.71 9.70 1.26
N TYR A 60 26.49 10.03 0.81
CA TYR A 60 25.77 9.39 -0.29
C TYR A 60 25.48 10.41 -1.40
N GLY A 61 25.14 9.95 -2.59
CA GLY A 61 24.69 10.83 -3.65
C GLY A 61 23.16 10.90 -3.73
N ALA A 62 22.61 12.07 -4.09
CA ALA A 62 21.18 12.22 -4.33
C ALA A 62 20.93 13.07 -5.59
N SER A 63 19.80 12.80 -6.26
CA SER A 63 19.28 13.60 -7.36
C SER A 63 17.75 13.56 -7.31
N GLU A 64 17.10 14.69 -7.61
CA GLU A 64 15.63 14.73 -7.66
C GLU A 64 15.11 13.94 -8.86
N LYS A 65 14.07 13.14 -8.64
CA LYS A 65 13.43 12.34 -9.67
C LYS A 65 12.42 13.25 -10.40
N GLY A 66 12.71 13.59 -11.67
CA GLY A 66 11.84 14.47 -12.46
C GLY A 66 12.38 15.89 -12.71
N ALA A 67 13.47 16.32 -12.08
CA ALA A 67 14.09 17.62 -12.32
C ALA A 67 15.07 17.53 -13.50
N GLY A 68 14.59 17.61 -14.70
CA GLY A 68 15.41 17.74 -15.91
C GLY A 68 14.73 17.13 -17.12
N GLU A 69 14.34 17.98 -18.05
CA GLU A 69 13.78 17.71 -19.37
C GLU A 69 12.63 16.69 -19.42
N LYS A 70 11.48 17.11 -19.97
CA LYS A 70 10.40 16.23 -20.43
C LYS A 70 10.99 15.15 -21.35
N LYS A 71 11.53 14.08 -20.75
CA LYS A 71 11.91 12.88 -21.50
C LYS A 71 10.65 12.03 -21.64
N PRO A 72 10.44 11.42 -22.83
CA PRO A 72 9.28 10.60 -23.11
C PRO A 72 9.14 9.45 -22.11
N SER A 73 7.92 9.00 -21.87
CA SER A 73 7.48 7.97 -20.89
C SER A 73 8.23 6.62 -20.94
N GLY A 74 9.15 6.43 -21.89
CA GLY A 74 10.08 5.30 -21.97
C GLY A 74 11.27 5.35 -21.00
N ALA A 75 11.54 6.49 -20.34
CA ALA A 75 12.73 6.65 -19.50
C ALA A 75 12.60 5.98 -18.11
N ASP A 76 11.39 5.80 -17.60
CA ASP A 76 11.18 5.18 -16.27
C ASP A 76 11.39 3.66 -16.30
N ALA A 77 11.10 2.98 -17.41
CA ALA A 77 11.37 1.55 -17.57
C ALA A 77 12.88 1.21 -17.51
N THR A 78 13.73 2.10 -18.01
CA THR A 78 15.19 1.94 -17.96
C THR A 78 15.78 2.18 -16.56
N ALA A 79 15.07 2.91 -15.69
CA ALA A 79 15.48 3.12 -14.30
C ALA A 79 15.30 1.84 -13.44
N LEU A 80 14.40 0.95 -13.83
CA LEU A 80 14.17 -0.34 -13.18
C LEU A 80 15.01 -1.49 -13.78
N GLU A 81 15.81 -1.23 -14.82
CA GLU A 81 16.73 -2.23 -15.36
C GLU A 81 17.78 -2.64 -14.34
N ASP A 82 18.00 -3.94 -14.26
CA ASP A 82 19.05 -4.53 -13.42
C ASP A 82 20.44 -4.28 -14.02
N LYS A 83 20.99 -3.12 -13.72
CA LYS A 83 22.38 -2.75 -14.14
C LYS A 83 23.46 -3.30 -13.20
N GLU A 84 23.09 -3.74 -12.00
CA GLU A 84 24.04 -4.23 -10.99
C GLU A 84 24.43 -5.68 -11.22
N THR A 85 23.49 -6.56 -11.56
CA THR A 85 23.76 -8.00 -11.75
C THR A 85 24.82 -8.27 -12.83
N PRO A 86 24.85 -7.63 -14.02
CA PRO A 86 25.90 -7.87 -15.01
C PRO A 86 27.30 -7.48 -14.52
N VAL A 87 27.41 -6.37 -13.79
CA VAL A 87 28.67 -5.90 -13.22
C VAL A 87 29.17 -6.86 -12.14
N LEU A 88 28.29 -7.25 -11.20
CA LEU A 88 28.63 -8.22 -10.14
C LEU A 88 29.00 -9.58 -10.73
N LYS A 89 28.31 -10.03 -11.78
CA LYS A 89 28.61 -11.29 -12.47
C LYS A 89 30.03 -11.27 -13.07
N ARG A 90 30.43 -10.19 -13.74
CA ARG A 90 31.79 -10.05 -14.29
C ARG A 90 32.84 -10.07 -13.18
N ARG A 91 32.62 -9.32 -12.11
CA ARG A 91 33.52 -9.29 -10.96
C ARG A 91 33.64 -10.67 -10.29
N LEU A 92 32.51 -11.37 -10.14
CA LEU A 92 32.47 -12.71 -9.57
C LEU A 92 33.27 -13.70 -10.42
N ILE A 93 33.05 -13.75 -11.74
CA ILE A 93 33.78 -14.65 -12.64
C ILE A 93 35.29 -14.42 -12.52
N ALA A 94 35.72 -13.15 -12.52
CA ALA A 94 37.12 -12.81 -12.34
C ALA A 94 37.66 -13.24 -10.98
N SER A 95 36.94 -12.95 -9.89
CA SER A 95 37.34 -13.35 -8.54
C SER A 95 37.41 -14.86 -8.36
N VAL A 96 36.44 -15.61 -8.91
CA VAL A 96 36.43 -17.08 -8.87
C VAL A 96 37.63 -17.67 -9.66
N GLY A 97 37.95 -17.10 -10.81
CA GLY A 97 39.08 -17.55 -11.58
C GLY A 97 40.42 -17.45 -10.82
N PHE A 98 40.71 -16.29 -10.23
CA PHE A 98 41.91 -16.11 -9.40
C PHE A 98 41.85 -16.92 -8.08
N LEU A 99 40.69 -17.05 -7.47
CA LEU A 99 40.49 -17.83 -6.26
C LEU A 99 40.77 -19.33 -6.50
N LEU A 100 40.33 -19.91 -7.60
CA LEU A 100 40.60 -21.32 -7.94
C LEU A 100 42.09 -21.58 -8.08
N VAL A 101 42.80 -20.65 -8.71
CA VAL A 101 44.29 -20.75 -8.82
C VAL A 101 44.94 -20.63 -7.43
N LEU A 102 44.42 -19.67 -6.58
CA LEU A 102 44.92 -19.52 -5.21
C LEU A 102 44.71 -20.79 -4.38
N MET A 103 43.51 -21.39 -4.47
CA MET A 103 43.17 -22.64 -3.77
C MET A 103 43.97 -23.84 -4.26
N TYR A 104 44.39 -23.86 -5.55
CA TYR A 104 45.29 -24.87 -6.07
C TYR A 104 46.65 -24.86 -5.32
N PHE A 105 47.18 -23.64 -5.12
CA PHE A 105 48.46 -23.47 -4.39
C PHE A 105 48.33 -23.69 -2.87
N SER A 106 47.24 -23.18 -2.24
CA SER A 106 47.08 -23.29 -0.76
C SER A 106 46.61 -24.68 -0.33
N MET A 107 45.41 -25.09 -0.79
CA MET A 107 44.83 -26.37 -0.32
C MET A 107 45.21 -27.55 -1.24
N GLY A 108 45.23 -27.35 -2.55
CA GLY A 108 45.49 -28.42 -3.52
C GLY A 108 46.87 -29.09 -3.34
N HIS A 109 47.89 -28.28 -3.24
CA HIS A 109 49.24 -28.82 -3.04
C HIS A 109 49.44 -29.27 -1.58
N MET A 110 49.10 -28.40 -0.59
CA MET A 110 49.41 -28.69 0.81
C MET A 110 48.58 -29.81 1.42
N MET A 111 47.30 -29.95 1.09
CA MET A 111 46.45 -30.98 1.68
C MET A 111 46.33 -32.24 0.81
N TRP A 112 46.41 -32.11 -0.53
CA TRP A 112 46.17 -33.22 -1.46
C TRP A 112 47.38 -33.56 -2.31
N GLY A 113 48.50 -32.86 -2.12
CA GLY A 113 49.74 -33.18 -2.84
C GLY A 113 49.68 -32.94 -4.33
N TRP A 114 48.84 -32.01 -4.83
CA TRP A 114 48.74 -31.72 -6.26
C TRP A 114 50.08 -31.23 -6.84
N PRO A 115 50.46 -31.66 -8.05
CA PRO A 115 51.77 -31.34 -8.60
C PRO A 115 51.94 -29.84 -8.85
N LEU A 116 53.06 -29.29 -8.44
CA LEU A 116 53.53 -27.96 -8.77
C LEU A 116 54.72 -28.00 -9.73
N PRO A 117 55.00 -26.90 -10.47
CA PRO A 117 56.27 -26.80 -11.24
C PRO A 117 57.47 -26.95 -10.32
N ALA A 118 58.54 -27.63 -10.78
CA ALA A 118 59.70 -28.02 -9.99
C ALA A 118 60.39 -26.86 -9.25
N TRP A 119 60.26 -25.61 -9.71
CA TRP A 119 60.85 -24.46 -9.03
C TRP A 119 60.10 -24.00 -7.78
N PHE A 120 58.91 -24.55 -7.47
CA PHE A 120 58.23 -24.40 -6.22
C PHE A 120 58.54 -25.50 -5.20
N GLU A 121 59.17 -26.59 -5.60
CA GLU A 121 59.61 -27.63 -4.71
C GLU A 121 60.56 -27.05 -3.66
N ASP A 122 60.26 -27.24 -2.37
CA ASP A 122 60.97 -26.69 -1.22
C ASP A 122 61.08 -25.14 -1.17
N ASN A 123 60.43 -24.43 -2.07
CA ASN A 123 60.42 -22.95 -2.11
C ASN A 123 59.15 -22.39 -1.52
N HIS A 124 58.97 -22.50 -0.21
CA HIS A 124 57.80 -22.08 0.52
C HIS A 124 57.53 -20.56 0.46
N ILE A 125 58.62 -19.77 0.32
CA ILE A 125 58.52 -18.31 0.15
C ILE A 125 57.87 -17.96 -1.19
N ALA A 126 58.26 -18.60 -2.27
CA ALA A 126 57.68 -18.37 -3.59
C ALA A 126 56.18 -18.74 -3.60
N MET A 127 55.78 -19.80 -2.89
CA MET A 127 54.37 -20.16 -2.71
C MET A 127 53.61 -19.09 -1.96
N GLY A 128 54.12 -18.54 -0.87
CA GLY A 128 53.53 -17.44 -0.12
C GLY A 128 53.41 -16.16 -0.97
N LEU A 129 54.42 -15.83 -1.79
CA LEU A 129 54.37 -14.67 -2.70
C LEU A 129 53.28 -14.81 -3.79
N VAL A 130 53.13 -16.00 -4.37
CA VAL A 130 52.03 -16.25 -5.32
C VAL A 130 50.65 -16.08 -4.65
N GLN A 131 50.51 -16.62 -3.45
CA GLN A 131 49.25 -16.45 -2.69
C GLN A 131 48.98 -15.00 -2.36
N LEU A 132 49.96 -14.23 -1.96
CA LEU A 132 49.86 -12.77 -1.72
C LEU A 132 49.42 -12.02 -2.97
N LEU A 133 50.02 -12.28 -4.13
CA LEU A 133 49.69 -11.63 -5.39
C LEU A 133 48.27 -11.97 -5.82
N LEU A 134 47.87 -13.24 -5.79
CA LEU A 134 46.53 -13.68 -6.16
C LEU A 134 45.46 -13.11 -5.23
N ALA A 135 45.67 -13.14 -3.92
CA ALA A 135 44.78 -12.53 -2.96
C ALA A 135 44.66 -11.01 -3.14
N GLY A 136 45.81 -10.34 -3.38
CA GLY A 136 45.85 -8.90 -3.71
C GLY A 136 45.04 -8.56 -4.96
N ILE A 137 45.14 -9.36 -6.03
CA ILE A 137 44.30 -9.16 -7.23
C ILE A 137 42.80 -9.27 -6.89
N VAL A 138 42.41 -10.30 -6.15
CA VAL A 138 40.98 -10.45 -5.73
C VAL A 138 40.52 -9.28 -4.89
N MET A 139 41.37 -8.76 -3.99
CA MET A 139 41.07 -7.55 -3.19
C MET A 139 40.87 -6.31 -4.09
N VAL A 140 41.71 -6.11 -5.08
CA VAL A 140 41.62 -5.01 -6.05
C VAL A 140 40.34 -5.12 -6.88
N ILE A 141 40.00 -6.31 -7.38
CA ILE A 141 38.73 -6.55 -8.10
C ILE A 141 37.53 -6.15 -7.21
N ASN A 142 37.63 -6.37 -5.92
CA ASN A 142 36.59 -6.13 -4.94
C ASN A 142 36.79 -4.86 -4.09
N GLN A 143 37.62 -3.91 -4.56
CA GLN A 143 37.99 -2.68 -3.82
C GLN A 143 36.81 -1.85 -3.31
N LYS A 144 35.64 -1.95 -3.94
CA LYS A 144 34.44 -1.25 -3.49
C LYS A 144 34.07 -1.54 -2.05
N PHE A 145 34.26 -2.78 -1.56
CA PHE A 145 34.00 -3.15 -0.18
C PHE A 145 34.91 -2.38 0.79
N PHE A 146 36.17 -2.22 0.43
CA PHE A 146 37.14 -1.48 1.26
C PHE A 146 36.84 0.01 1.27
N ILE A 147 36.60 0.62 0.10
CA ILE A 147 36.28 2.04 -0.02
C ILE A 147 34.98 2.38 0.76
N SER A 148 33.91 1.62 0.54
CA SER A 148 32.63 1.81 1.24
C SER A 148 32.76 1.53 2.74
N GLY A 149 33.42 0.42 3.10
CA GLY A 149 33.55 -0.01 4.50
C GLY A 149 34.39 0.95 5.34
N PHE A 150 35.56 1.37 4.88
CA PHE A 150 36.41 2.31 5.63
C PHE A 150 35.87 3.73 5.63
N LYS A 151 35.23 4.18 4.54
CA LYS A 151 34.49 5.45 4.51
C LYS A 151 33.39 5.49 5.58
N SER A 152 32.60 4.43 5.69
CA SER A 152 31.54 4.30 6.69
C SER A 152 32.09 4.26 8.12
N LEU A 153 33.20 3.56 8.33
CA LEU A 153 33.88 3.50 9.62
C LEU A 153 34.40 4.88 10.07
N TRP A 154 35.04 5.61 9.14
CA TRP A 154 35.52 6.97 9.39
C TRP A 154 34.42 7.93 9.83
N HIS A 155 33.23 7.79 9.22
CA HIS A 155 32.06 8.58 9.59
C HIS A 155 31.31 8.02 10.82
N ARG A 156 31.91 7.12 11.62
CA ARG A 156 31.32 6.50 12.83
C ARG A 156 29.97 5.79 12.58
N SER A 157 29.80 5.24 11.42
CA SER A 157 28.60 4.52 11.02
C SER A 157 28.98 3.22 10.28
N PRO A 158 29.62 2.27 10.98
CA PRO A 158 30.06 1.03 10.37
C PRO A 158 28.86 0.29 9.77
N ASN A 159 29.06 -0.23 8.58
CA ASN A 159 28.06 -0.99 7.80
C ASN A 159 28.57 -2.41 7.50
N MET A 160 27.81 -3.16 6.73
CA MET A 160 28.18 -4.50 6.28
C MET A 160 29.55 -4.53 5.59
N ASP A 161 29.81 -3.56 4.68
CA ASP A 161 31.08 -3.51 3.94
C ASP A 161 32.25 -3.28 4.89
N THR A 162 32.02 -2.62 6.05
CA THR A 162 33.02 -2.47 7.12
C THR A 162 33.46 -3.80 7.71
N LEU A 163 32.50 -4.70 8.02
CA LEU A 163 32.81 -6.03 8.57
C LEU A 163 33.62 -6.87 7.61
N VAL A 164 33.21 -6.85 6.34
CA VAL A 164 33.89 -7.55 5.25
C VAL A 164 35.30 -6.99 5.03
N ALA A 165 35.42 -5.68 4.95
CA ALA A 165 36.70 -5.01 4.75
C ALA A 165 37.67 -5.28 5.92
N MET A 166 37.20 -5.21 7.16
CA MET A 166 38.00 -5.51 8.34
C MET A 166 38.44 -6.98 8.38
N GLY A 167 37.51 -7.92 8.15
CA GLY A 167 37.83 -9.36 8.16
C GLY A 167 38.84 -9.74 7.07
N SER A 168 38.62 -9.32 5.83
CA SER A 168 39.49 -9.58 4.70
C SER A 168 40.87 -8.89 4.85
N MET A 169 40.89 -7.61 5.28
CA MET A 169 42.14 -6.88 5.49
C MET A 169 42.94 -7.47 6.65
N ALA A 170 42.32 -7.85 7.77
CA ALA A 170 43.01 -8.50 8.88
C ALA A 170 43.65 -9.82 8.47
N SER A 171 42.92 -10.67 7.71
CA SER A 171 43.45 -11.91 7.17
C SER A 171 44.67 -11.67 6.27
N PHE A 172 44.55 -10.69 5.38
CA PHE A 172 45.61 -10.33 4.45
C PHE A 172 46.86 -9.79 5.17
N LEU A 173 46.70 -8.80 6.07
CA LEU A 173 47.80 -8.19 6.82
C LEU A 173 48.50 -9.20 7.74
N TRP A 174 47.75 -10.09 8.39
CA TRP A 174 48.32 -11.16 9.17
C TRP A 174 49.21 -12.08 8.31
N SER A 175 48.71 -12.50 7.15
CA SER A 175 49.45 -13.37 6.24
C SER A 175 50.70 -12.68 5.70
N VAL A 176 50.64 -11.37 5.46
CA VAL A 176 51.85 -10.60 5.07
C VAL A 176 52.90 -10.62 6.22
N TYR A 177 52.44 -10.39 7.45
CA TYR A 177 53.34 -10.49 8.63
C TYR A 177 53.97 -11.87 8.76
N VAL A 178 53.18 -12.93 8.64
CA VAL A 178 53.65 -14.34 8.68
C VAL A 178 54.63 -14.62 7.56
N LEU A 179 54.37 -14.10 6.35
CA LEU A 179 55.29 -14.25 5.22
C LEU A 179 56.67 -13.60 5.50
N PHE A 180 56.67 -12.41 6.10
CA PHE A 180 57.96 -11.77 6.53
C PHE A 180 58.63 -12.58 7.67
N ALA A 181 57.89 -13.09 8.65
CA ALA A 181 58.44 -13.95 9.70
C ALA A 181 59.03 -15.25 9.10
N MET A 182 58.35 -15.86 8.12
CA MET A 182 58.83 -17.04 7.38
C MET A 182 60.11 -16.79 6.61
N THR A 183 60.27 -15.62 5.97
CA THR A 183 61.56 -15.26 5.32
C THR A 183 62.73 -15.20 6.30
N ARG A 184 62.49 -14.70 7.51
CA ARG A 184 63.51 -14.69 8.59
C ARG A 184 63.85 -16.08 9.05
N ALA A 185 62.84 -16.94 9.32
CA ALA A 185 63.01 -18.34 9.74
C ALA A 185 63.81 -19.13 8.68
N GLN A 186 63.57 -18.85 7.41
CA GLN A 186 64.35 -19.51 6.33
C GLN A 186 65.81 -19.07 6.28
N VAL A 187 66.07 -17.78 6.46
CA VAL A 187 67.46 -17.26 6.58
C VAL A 187 68.19 -17.86 7.79
N ASP A 188 67.47 -18.05 8.92
CA ASP A 188 68.02 -18.67 10.13
C ASP A 188 68.13 -20.20 10.03
N GLY A 189 67.69 -20.82 8.93
CA GLY A 189 67.74 -22.29 8.68
C GLY A 189 66.75 -23.09 9.48
N ASN A 190 65.75 -22.50 10.09
CA ASN A 190 64.73 -23.16 10.90
C ASN A 190 63.56 -23.61 10.01
N MET A 191 63.71 -24.78 9.39
CA MET A 191 62.65 -25.30 8.49
C MET A 191 61.33 -25.71 9.22
N GLU A 192 61.39 -26.08 10.50
CA GLU A 192 60.25 -26.39 11.32
C GLU A 192 59.36 -25.14 11.47
N ALA A 193 60.00 -24.02 11.84
CA ALA A 193 59.28 -22.73 11.93
C ALA A 193 58.74 -22.26 10.56
N VAL A 194 59.45 -22.55 9.47
CA VAL A 194 58.94 -22.23 8.10
C VAL A 194 57.65 -22.97 7.80
N MET A 195 57.56 -24.24 8.14
CA MET A 195 56.37 -25.07 7.95
C MET A 195 55.20 -24.59 8.82
N ASP A 196 55.48 -24.24 10.09
CA ASP A 196 54.48 -23.70 10.99
C ASP A 196 53.89 -22.38 10.47
N TYR A 197 54.77 -21.47 10.01
CA TYR A 197 54.31 -20.22 9.39
C TYR A 197 53.51 -20.42 8.11
N MET A 198 53.85 -21.44 7.33
CA MET A 198 53.12 -21.75 6.11
C MET A 198 51.67 -22.18 6.39
N MET A 199 51.43 -22.89 7.51
CA MET A 199 50.09 -23.29 7.95
C MET A 199 49.28 -22.12 8.51
N ASP A 200 49.92 -21.00 8.87
CA ASP A 200 49.28 -19.81 9.44
C ASP A 200 48.88 -18.76 8.39
N PHE A 201 48.96 -19.09 7.11
CA PHE A 201 48.49 -18.20 6.06
C PHE A 201 46.97 -18.16 5.97
N TYR A 202 46.40 -16.96 5.81
CA TYR A 202 44.97 -16.69 5.61
C TYR A 202 44.72 -15.90 4.32
N PHE A 203 45.65 -15.92 3.32
CA PHE A 203 45.48 -15.27 2.02
C PHE A 203 44.24 -15.81 1.30
N GLU A 204 44.02 -17.12 1.35
CA GLU A 204 42.84 -17.77 0.79
C GLU A 204 41.56 -17.32 1.47
N SER A 205 41.58 -17.18 2.81
CA SER A 205 40.45 -16.69 3.58
C SER A 205 40.08 -15.26 3.19
N ALA A 206 41.05 -14.37 3.02
CA ALA A 206 40.84 -12.99 2.57
C ALA A 206 40.15 -12.95 1.20
N ALA A 207 40.63 -13.73 0.23
CA ALA A 207 40.04 -13.80 -1.12
C ALA A 207 38.71 -14.52 -1.16
N MET A 208 38.53 -15.59 -0.40
CA MET A 208 37.31 -16.38 -0.31
C MET A 208 36.17 -15.57 0.28
N ILE A 209 36.40 -14.83 1.39
CA ILE A 209 35.41 -13.93 2.02
C ILE A 209 34.84 -12.98 0.98
N LEU A 210 35.69 -12.28 0.22
CA LEU A 210 35.29 -11.31 -0.80
C LEU A 210 34.52 -11.97 -1.96
N THR A 211 34.95 -13.15 -2.40
CA THR A 211 34.32 -13.89 -3.48
C THR A 211 32.93 -14.40 -3.07
N LEU A 212 32.79 -15.03 -1.91
CA LEU A 212 31.50 -15.55 -1.42
C LEU A 212 30.51 -14.43 -1.13
N ILE A 213 30.97 -13.29 -0.60
CA ILE A 213 30.12 -12.11 -0.41
C ILE A 213 29.67 -11.56 -1.76
N THR A 214 30.54 -11.57 -2.78
CA THR A 214 30.14 -11.14 -4.13
C THR A 214 29.11 -12.09 -4.74
N VAL A 215 29.17 -13.41 -4.46
CA VAL A 215 28.07 -14.36 -4.79
C VAL A 215 26.78 -13.94 -4.12
N GLY A 216 26.80 -13.70 -2.82
CA GLY A 216 25.64 -13.25 -2.05
C GLY A 216 25.03 -11.97 -2.63
N LYS A 217 25.85 -10.97 -2.92
CA LYS A 217 25.43 -9.71 -3.54
C LYS A 217 24.87 -9.88 -4.95
N MET A 218 25.43 -10.76 -5.75
CA MET A 218 24.88 -11.06 -7.09
C MET A 218 23.51 -11.74 -6.98
N LEU A 219 23.34 -12.71 -6.08
CA LEU A 219 22.05 -13.36 -5.86
C LEU A 219 21.02 -12.36 -5.32
N GLU A 220 21.42 -11.46 -4.43
CA GLU A 220 20.62 -10.35 -3.93
C GLU A 220 20.15 -9.44 -5.08
N ALA A 221 21.07 -8.94 -5.91
CA ALA A 221 20.74 -8.07 -7.05
C ALA A 221 19.81 -8.75 -8.06
N ARG A 222 20.07 -10.00 -8.41
CA ARG A 222 19.20 -10.79 -9.29
C ARG A 222 17.80 -10.97 -8.71
N SER A 223 17.70 -11.17 -7.42
CA SER A 223 16.44 -11.38 -6.73
C SER A 223 15.64 -10.07 -6.62
N LYS A 224 16.32 -8.95 -6.35
CA LYS A 224 15.72 -7.60 -6.42
C LYS A 224 15.15 -7.34 -7.82
N GLY A 225 15.87 -7.67 -8.89
CA GLY A 225 15.39 -7.56 -10.26
C GLY A 225 14.07 -8.34 -10.50
N LYS A 226 13.96 -9.57 -9.96
CA LYS A 226 12.72 -10.36 -10.07
C LYS A 226 11.55 -9.77 -9.27
N THR A 227 11.78 -9.09 -8.18
CA THR A 227 10.71 -8.47 -7.40
C THR A 227 10.13 -7.23 -8.09
N THR A 228 10.89 -6.56 -8.94
CA THR A 228 10.42 -5.43 -9.77
C THR A 228 9.72 -5.87 -11.06
N ASP A 229 9.74 -7.17 -11.40
CA ASP A 229 9.15 -7.66 -12.65
C ASP A 229 7.64 -7.44 -12.75
N ALA A 230 6.92 -7.44 -11.62
CA ALA A 230 5.48 -7.12 -11.60
C ALA A 230 5.21 -5.67 -12.03
N LEU A 231 6.01 -4.73 -11.53
CA LEU A 231 5.92 -3.32 -11.91
C LEU A 231 6.31 -3.10 -13.37
N LYS A 232 7.41 -3.74 -13.82
CA LYS A 232 7.81 -3.73 -15.24
C LYS A 232 6.72 -4.31 -16.14
N GLY A 233 6.05 -5.37 -15.67
CA GLY A 233 4.92 -5.98 -16.39
C GLY A 233 3.82 -4.97 -16.64
N LEU A 234 3.42 -4.20 -15.64
CA LEU A 234 2.41 -3.15 -15.76
C LEU A 234 2.87 -2.03 -16.71
N MET A 235 4.10 -1.57 -16.58
CA MET A 235 4.66 -0.53 -17.46
C MET A 235 4.75 -0.97 -18.93
N ASN A 236 5.04 -2.24 -19.18
CA ASN A 236 5.14 -2.79 -20.54
C ASN A 236 3.76 -3.01 -21.20
N MET A 237 2.67 -2.94 -20.45
CA MET A 237 1.31 -3.05 -21.01
C MET A 237 0.85 -1.76 -21.72
N ALA A 238 1.45 -0.61 -21.37
CA ALA A 238 1.12 0.66 -22.01
C ALA A 238 1.47 0.63 -23.50
N PRO A 239 0.52 0.90 -24.42
CA PRO A 239 0.80 1.06 -25.84
C PRO A 239 1.76 2.22 -26.06
N LYS A 240 2.57 2.13 -27.12
CA LYS A 240 3.53 3.20 -27.49
C LYS A 240 2.95 4.19 -28.49
N THR A 241 1.88 3.81 -29.19
CA THR A 241 1.25 4.60 -30.24
C THR A 241 -0.26 4.54 -30.11
N ALA A 242 -0.93 5.59 -30.61
CA ALA A 242 -2.37 5.68 -30.75
C ALA A 242 -2.74 6.03 -32.22
N VAL A 243 -3.90 5.58 -32.67
CA VAL A 243 -4.44 5.94 -33.97
C VAL A 243 -5.52 7.01 -33.77
N LEU A 244 -5.19 8.26 -34.08
CA LEU A 244 -6.09 9.41 -33.97
C LEU A 244 -6.87 9.65 -35.26
N VAL A 245 -8.10 10.11 -35.13
CA VAL A 245 -8.93 10.57 -36.25
C VAL A 245 -8.80 12.08 -36.36
N LYS A 246 -8.11 12.56 -37.39
CA LYS A 246 -8.01 14.00 -37.73
C LYS A 246 -8.78 14.29 -39.01
N GLY A 247 -10.01 14.79 -38.85
CA GLY A 247 -10.95 14.92 -39.97
C GLY A 247 -11.39 13.54 -40.49
N GLU A 248 -11.16 13.27 -41.79
CA GLU A 248 -11.47 11.97 -42.40
C GLU A 248 -10.29 11.00 -42.45
N LYS A 249 -9.10 11.38 -41.87
CA LYS A 249 -7.89 10.57 -41.95
C LYS A 249 -7.50 10.03 -40.59
N GLU A 250 -7.12 8.77 -40.59
CA GLU A 250 -6.49 8.14 -39.43
C GLU A 250 -4.97 8.39 -39.46
N VAL A 251 -4.42 8.83 -38.35
CA VAL A 251 -2.98 9.14 -38.20
C VAL A 251 -2.44 8.42 -36.96
N THR A 252 -1.44 7.58 -37.15
CA THR A 252 -0.74 6.95 -36.03
C THR A 252 0.24 7.94 -35.43
N VAL A 253 0.10 8.23 -34.15
CA VAL A 253 0.95 9.15 -33.38
C VAL A 253 1.56 8.42 -32.17
N PRO A 254 2.74 8.88 -31.68
CA PRO A 254 3.24 8.48 -30.36
C PRO A 254 2.23 8.84 -29.27
N ILE A 255 2.12 8.02 -28.21
CA ILE A 255 1.12 8.20 -27.15
C ILE A 255 1.26 9.54 -26.42
N GLU A 256 2.46 10.07 -26.36
CA GLU A 256 2.79 11.37 -25.73
C GLU A 256 2.19 12.57 -26.47
N GLN A 257 1.73 12.38 -27.71
CA GLN A 257 1.11 13.42 -28.53
C GLN A 257 -0.42 13.40 -28.48
N VAL A 258 -1.00 12.45 -27.75
CA VAL A 258 -2.46 12.38 -27.55
C VAL A 258 -2.88 13.41 -26.52
N GLU A 259 -3.84 14.25 -26.86
CA GLU A 259 -4.40 15.27 -25.99
C GLU A 259 -5.81 14.88 -25.53
N LYS A 260 -6.25 15.45 -24.41
CA LYS A 260 -7.62 15.27 -23.91
C LYS A 260 -8.62 15.84 -24.91
N GLY A 261 -9.63 15.05 -25.29
CA GLY A 261 -10.63 15.39 -26.31
C GLY A 261 -10.27 14.88 -27.70
N ASP A 262 -9.07 14.32 -27.93
CA ASP A 262 -8.73 13.68 -29.18
C ASP A 262 -9.61 12.44 -29.41
N ILE A 263 -9.98 12.22 -30.67
CA ILE A 263 -10.74 11.03 -31.04
C ILE A 263 -9.77 9.97 -31.54
N PHE A 264 -9.81 8.80 -30.92
CA PHE A 264 -8.99 7.66 -31.29
C PHE A 264 -9.85 6.44 -31.64
N VAL A 265 -9.29 5.53 -32.42
CA VAL A 265 -9.93 4.29 -32.85
C VAL A 265 -9.13 3.08 -32.33
N VAL A 266 -9.87 2.03 -31.99
CA VAL A 266 -9.28 0.77 -31.54
C VAL A 266 -9.96 -0.40 -32.26
N ARG A 267 -9.17 -1.20 -32.95
CA ARG A 267 -9.62 -2.36 -33.70
C ARG A 267 -9.58 -3.62 -32.83
N PRO A 268 -10.30 -4.68 -33.22
CA PRO A 268 -10.21 -5.98 -32.56
C PRO A 268 -8.77 -6.46 -32.42
N GLY A 269 -8.37 -6.87 -31.20
CA GLY A 269 -7.03 -7.31 -30.86
C GLY A 269 -6.04 -6.21 -30.50
N GLU A 270 -6.40 -4.93 -30.65
CA GLU A 270 -5.56 -3.81 -30.26
C GLU A 270 -5.74 -3.44 -28.80
N SER A 271 -4.69 -2.90 -28.19
CA SER A 271 -4.72 -2.34 -26.84
C SER A 271 -5.21 -0.90 -26.89
N ILE A 272 -6.06 -0.52 -25.94
CA ILE A 272 -6.59 0.84 -25.79
C ILE A 272 -5.46 1.78 -25.35
N PRO A 273 -5.19 2.88 -26.10
CA PRO A 273 -4.01 3.70 -25.87
C PRO A 273 -4.09 4.59 -24.64
N VAL A 274 -5.23 5.22 -24.40
CA VAL A 274 -5.48 6.17 -23.30
C VAL A 274 -6.88 5.91 -22.74
N ASP A 275 -7.19 6.45 -21.56
CA ASP A 275 -8.54 6.37 -21.02
C ASP A 275 -9.49 7.20 -21.91
N GLY A 276 -10.65 6.64 -22.21
CA GLY A 276 -11.60 7.28 -23.11
C GLY A 276 -13.05 6.90 -22.85
N LYS A 277 -13.94 7.61 -23.53
CA LYS A 277 -15.38 7.33 -23.60
C LYS A 277 -15.75 6.86 -25.01
N ILE A 278 -16.47 5.78 -25.12
CA ILE A 278 -16.94 5.27 -26.42
C ILE A 278 -17.95 6.25 -26.99
N LEU A 279 -17.68 6.76 -28.19
CA LEU A 279 -18.58 7.61 -28.98
C LEU A 279 -19.39 6.80 -29.98
N GLU A 280 -18.83 5.72 -30.50
CA GLU A 280 -19.42 4.90 -31.55
C GLU A 280 -18.90 3.47 -31.49
N GLY A 281 -19.79 2.49 -31.64
CA GLY A 281 -19.47 1.08 -31.67
C GLY A 281 -19.74 0.38 -30.34
N HIS A 282 -19.60 -0.95 -30.37
CA HIS A 282 -19.71 -1.82 -29.19
C HIS A 282 -18.63 -2.89 -29.26
N SER A 283 -18.14 -3.33 -28.12
CA SER A 283 -17.10 -4.36 -28.03
C SER A 283 -17.05 -5.04 -26.68
N ALA A 284 -16.53 -6.28 -26.67
CA ALA A 284 -16.08 -6.95 -25.48
C ALA A 284 -14.61 -6.53 -25.19
N VAL A 285 -14.36 -5.86 -24.07
CA VAL A 285 -13.04 -5.38 -23.66
C VAL A 285 -12.47 -6.26 -22.55
N ASN A 286 -11.27 -6.78 -22.77
CA ASN A 286 -10.55 -7.53 -21.75
C ASN A 286 -9.80 -6.58 -20.82
N GLU A 287 -10.29 -6.42 -19.61
CA GLU A 287 -9.73 -5.57 -18.57
C GLU A 287 -8.79 -6.32 -17.59
N ALA A 288 -8.42 -7.57 -17.90
CA ALA A 288 -7.60 -8.43 -17.04
C ALA A 288 -6.27 -7.81 -16.62
N ALA A 289 -5.72 -6.93 -17.43
CA ALA A 289 -4.49 -6.20 -17.14
C ALA A 289 -4.61 -5.28 -15.91
N LEU A 290 -5.77 -4.68 -15.69
CA LEU A 290 -6.06 -3.74 -14.61
C LEU A 290 -6.83 -4.38 -13.47
N THR A 291 -7.80 -5.22 -13.80
CA THR A 291 -8.72 -5.81 -12.82
C THR A 291 -8.33 -7.21 -12.37
N GLY A 292 -7.48 -7.91 -13.15
CA GLY A 292 -7.14 -9.31 -12.92
C GLY A 292 -8.26 -10.30 -13.27
N GLU A 293 -9.32 -9.87 -13.99
CA GLU A 293 -10.40 -10.74 -14.45
C GLU A 293 -10.23 -11.11 -15.92
N SER A 294 -10.29 -12.41 -16.20
CA SER A 294 -10.12 -12.92 -17.57
C SER A 294 -11.39 -12.86 -18.42
N ILE A 295 -12.55 -12.57 -17.81
CA ILE A 295 -13.83 -12.47 -18.53
C ILE A 295 -13.93 -11.07 -19.13
N PRO A 296 -14.07 -10.94 -20.46
CA PRO A 296 -14.26 -9.64 -21.09
C PRO A 296 -15.57 -8.99 -20.66
N VAL A 297 -15.54 -7.66 -20.60
CA VAL A 297 -16.70 -6.83 -20.24
C VAL A 297 -17.26 -6.22 -21.52
N ASP A 298 -18.54 -6.40 -21.75
CA ASP A 298 -19.23 -5.75 -22.87
C ASP A 298 -19.33 -4.25 -22.62
N LYS A 299 -18.97 -3.45 -23.61
CA LYS A 299 -18.96 -1.99 -23.59
C LYS A 299 -19.76 -1.45 -24.79
N GLU A 300 -20.57 -0.45 -24.51
CA GLU A 300 -21.44 0.22 -25.46
C GLU A 300 -21.15 1.73 -25.57
N GLU A 301 -21.83 2.42 -26.45
CA GLU A 301 -21.72 3.88 -26.56
C GLU A 301 -22.03 4.57 -25.24
N GLY A 302 -21.11 5.46 -24.83
CA GLY A 302 -21.18 6.17 -23.56
C GLY A 302 -20.37 5.56 -22.44
N ASP A 303 -19.93 4.30 -22.55
CA ASP A 303 -19.11 3.61 -21.55
C ASP A 303 -17.67 4.11 -21.55
N LEU A 304 -17.05 3.99 -20.38
CA LEU A 304 -15.62 4.31 -20.18
C LEU A 304 -14.75 3.09 -20.50
N VAL A 305 -13.62 3.36 -21.15
CA VAL A 305 -12.57 2.39 -21.43
C VAL A 305 -11.24 2.89 -20.85
N SER A 306 -10.41 1.98 -20.39
CA SER A 306 -9.14 2.29 -19.72
C SER A 306 -7.93 1.91 -20.56
N ALA A 307 -6.87 2.68 -20.45
CA ALA A 307 -5.59 2.42 -21.09
C ALA A 307 -5.04 1.01 -20.78
N ALA A 308 -4.37 0.40 -21.74
CA ALA A 308 -3.77 -0.94 -21.67
C ALA A 308 -4.77 -2.12 -21.57
N THR A 309 -6.07 -1.88 -21.62
CA THR A 309 -7.05 -2.95 -21.83
C THR A 309 -7.11 -3.36 -23.30
N ILE A 310 -7.57 -4.57 -23.60
CA ILE A 310 -7.53 -5.12 -24.96
C ILE A 310 -8.95 -5.20 -25.53
N ASN A 311 -9.16 -4.55 -26.67
CA ASN A 311 -10.37 -4.67 -27.44
C ASN A 311 -10.43 -6.07 -28.11
N GLN A 312 -11.41 -6.91 -27.74
CA GLN A 312 -11.48 -8.28 -28.27
C GLN A 312 -12.36 -8.43 -29.51
N SER A 313 -13.42 -7.65 -29.60
CA SER A 313 -14.38 -7.75 -30.68
C SER A 313 -14.83 -6.35 -31.11
N GLY A 314 -15.41 -6.20 -32.26
CA GLY A 314 -15.92 -4.91 -32.68
C GLY A 314 -14.88 -3.81 -32.89
N PHE A 315 -15.28 -2.79 -33.62
CA PHE A 315 -14.52 -1.55 -33.81
C PHE A 315 -15.14 -0.50 -32.91
N ILE A 316 -14.31 0.20 -32.14
CA ILE A 316 -14.76 1.28 -31.25
C ILE A 316 -14.03 2.57 -31.58
N ARG A 317 -14.76 3.66 -31.49
CA ARG A 317 -14.28 5.03 -31.62
C ARG A 317 -14.49 5.74 -30.30
N CYS A 318 -13.43 6.26 -29.75
CA CYS A 318 -13.42 6.81 -28.39
C CYS A 318 -12.90 8.24 -28.37
N GLU A 319 -13.38 9.04 -27.44
CA GLU A 319 -12.84 10.34 -27.06
C GLU A 319 -11.91 10.20 -25.87
N ALA A 320 -10.69 10.73 -25.94
CA ALA A 320 -9.71 10.69 -24.87
C ALA A 320 -10.18 11.54 -23.66
N THR A 321 -10.35 10.90 -22.52
CA THR A 321 -10.79 11.58 -21.27
C THR A 321 -9.62 11.87 -20.34
N ARG A 322 -8.64 10.96 -20.24
CA ARG A 322 -7.40 11.09 -19.46
C ARG A 322 -6.21 10.64 -20.30
N VAL A 323 -5.13 11.42 -20.27
CA VAL A 323 -3.93 11.18 -21.08
C VAL A 323 -2.65 11.27 -20.25
N GLY A 324 -1.57 10.67 -20.72
CA GLY A 324 -0.25 10.76 -20.09
C GLY A 324 -0.23 10.22 -18.66
N GLU A 325 0.19 11.05 -17.71
CA GLU A 325 0.31 10.68 -16.29
C GLU A 325 -1.05 10.51 -15.59
N ASP A 326 -2.12 11.06 -16.15
CA ASP A 326 -3.45 11.02 -15.57
C ASP A 326 -4.25 9.76 -15.95
N THR A 327 -3.72 8.92 -16.86
CA THR A 327 -4.39 7.64 -17.19
C THR A 327 -4.47 6.72 -16.00
N THR A 328 -5.54 5.91 -15.94
CA THR A 328 -5.75 4.92 -14.87
C THR A 328 -4.53 4.00 -14.70
N LEU A 329 -3.92 3.55 -15.78
CA LEU A 329 -2.70 2.74 -15.72
C LEU A 329 -1.53 3.51 -15.09
N SER A 330 -1.31 4.77 -15.48
CA SER A 330 -0.24 5.61 -14.92
C SER A 330 -0.43 5.85 -13.42
N GLN A 331 -1.65 6.08 -12.98
CA GLN A 331 -1.99 6.21 -11.56
C GLN A 331 -1.71 4.91 -10.79
N ILE A 332 -2.06 3.75 -11.34
CA ILE A 332 -1.74 2.44 -10.74
C ILE A 332 -0.22 2.26 -10.60
N ILE A 333 0.54 2.52 -11.67
CA ILE A 333 2.01 2.42 -11.67
C ILE A 333 2.59 3.36 -10.61
N ARG A 334 2.09 4.58 -10.51
CA ARG A 334 2.52 5.57 -9.50
C ARG A 334 2.24 5.07 -8.09
N MET A 335 1.01 4.61 -7.80
CA MET A 335 0.66 4.07 -6.47
C MET A 335 1.55 2.90 -6.07
N VAL A 336 1.82 1.94 -6.96
CA VAL A 336 2.70 0.80 -6.68
C VAL A 336 4.15 1.25 -6.49
N SER A 337 4.62 2.25 -7.24
CA SER A 337 5.96 2.85 -7.09
C SER A 337 6.09 3.59 -5.77
N ASP A 338 5.10 4.39 -5.37
CA ASP A 338 5.08 5.13 -4.11
C ASP A 338 5.03 4.18 -2.91
N ALA A 339 4.25 3.11 -2.99
CA ALA A 339 4.24 2.06 -1.98
C ALA A 339 5.62 1.40 -1.82
N ALA A 340 6.34 1.17 -2.92
CA ALA A 340 7.69 0.63 -2.88
C ALA A 340 8.74 1.61 -2.32
N ALA A 341 8.48 2.91 -2.42
CA ALA A 341 9.36 3.96 -1.89
C ALA A 341 9.15 4.24 -0.39
N THR A 342 7.99 3.85 0.17
CA THR A 342 7.68 4.03 1.60
C THR A 342 8.19 2.88 2.45
N LYS A 343 8.38 3.12 3.75
CA LYS A 343 8.79 2.08 4.71
C LYS A 343 7.70 1.78 5.71
N ALA A 344 7.38 0.51 5.83
CA ALA A 344 6.51 0.00 6.89
C ALA A 344 7.15 0.17 8.29
N PRO A 345 6.36 0.33 9.36
CA PRO A 345 6.85 0.43 10.74
C PRO A 345 7.80 -0.71 11.14
N ILE A 346 7.48 -1.93 10.75
CA ILE A 346 8.33 -3.11 11.01
C ILE A 346 9.72 -3.01 10.35
N ALA A 347 9.80 -2.38 9.17
CA ALA A 347 11.08 -2.13 8.49
C ALA A 347 11.94 -1.11 9.24
N LYS A 348 11.32 -0.04 9.78
CA LYS A 348 12.03 0.97 10.60
C LYS A 348 12.62 0.35 11.86
N ILE A 349 11.92 -0.59 12.49
CA ILE A 349 12.43 -1.34 13.66
C ILE A 349 13.63 -2.22 13.25
N ALA A 350 13.53 -2.95 12.16
CA ALA A 350 14.62 -3.79 11.65
C ALA A 350 15.88 -2.95 11.31
N ASP A 351 15.70 -1.78 10.70
CA ASP A 351 16.80 -0.87 10.39
C ASP A 351 17.48 -0.33 11.65
N LYS A 352 16.70 0.03 12.69
CA LYS A 352 17.25 0.47 13.99
C LYS A 352 18.07 -0.63 14.67
N VAL A 353 17.57 -1.85 14.67
CA VAL A 353 18.29 -3.02 15.19
C VAL A 353 19.58 -3.25 14.40
N SER A 354 19.54 -3.19 13.08
CA SER A 354 20.71 -3.34 12.21
C SER A 354 21.80 -2.27 12.50
N GLY A 355 21.40 -1.03 12.80
CA GLY A 355 22.32 0.06 13.15
C GLY A 355 23.11 -0.17 14.44
N VAL A 356 22.51 -0.87 15.41
CA VAL A 356 23.17 -1.24 16.68
C VAL A 356 23.98 -2.53 16.55
N PHE A 357 23.54 -3.43 15.73
CA PHE A 357 24.07 -4.77 15.57
C PHE A 357 25.55 -4.76 15.12
N VAL A 358 25.89 -3.95 14.11
CA VAL A 358 27.26 -3.93 13.55
C VAL A 358 28.31 -3.46 14.58
N PRO A 359 28.13 -2.36 15.32
CA PRO A 359 29.04 -1.99 16.41
C PRO A 359 29.19 -3.08 17.48
N VAL A 360 28.10 -3.73 17.86
CA VAL A 360 28.12 -4.82 18.88
C VAL A 360 28.94 -6.00 18.37
N VAL A 361 28.79 -6.37 17.10
CA VAL A 361 29.56 -7.47 16.50
C VAL A 361 31.04 -7.15 16.46
N ILE A 362 31.43 -5.93 16.12
CA ILE A 362 32.83 -5.52 16.15
C ILE A 362 33.40 -5.67 17.58
N LEU A 363 32.65 -5.24 18.58
CA LEU A 363 33.03 -5.41 19.98
C LEU A 363 33.20 -6.90 20.36
N ILE A 364 32.23 -7.75 19.97
CA ILE A 364 32.32 -9.21 20.21
C ILE A 364 33.57 -9.80 19.55
N ALA A 365 33.88 -9.42 18.31
CA ALA A 365 35.05 -9.91 17.60
C ALA A 365 36.35 -9.53 18.32
N VAL A 366 36.47 -8.27 18.78
CA VAL A 366 37.63 -7.81 19.54
C VAL A 366 37.77 -8.55 20.89
N VAL A 367 36.65 -8.68 21.63
CA VAL A 367 36.61 -9.42 22.89
C VAL A 367 37.00 -10.89 22.67
N THR A 368 36.46 -11.53 21.62
CA THR A 368 36.80 -12.92 21.26
C THR A 368 38.31 -13.08 21.02
N THR A 369 38.90 -12.18 20.24
CA THR A 369 40.36 -12.20 19.98
C THR A 369 41.14 -12.07 21.26
N ILE A 370 40.79 -11.12 22.13
CA ILE A 370 41.49 -10.88 23.43
C ILE A 370 41.35 -12.12 24.34
N VAL A 371 40.14 -12.71 24.44
CA VAL A 371 39.91 -13.91 25.28
C VAL A 371 40.77 -15.08 24.86
N TRP A 372 40.88 -15.35 23.54
CA TRP A 372 41.70 -16.45 23.06
C TRP A 372 43.21 -16.19 23.25
N LEU A 373 43.68 -14.93 23.17
CA LEU A 373 45.03 -14.55 23.50
C LEU A 373 45.33 -14.74 25.00
N LEU A 374 44.39 -14.37 25.87
CA LEU A 374 44.51 -14.58 27.30
C LEU A 374 44.44 -16.07 27.69
N ALA A 375 43.76 -16.89 26.89
CA ALA A 375 43.72 -18.33 27.02
C ALA A 375 45.02 -19.05 26.55
N GLY A 376 46.04 -18.28 26.15
CA GLY A 376 47.35 -18.79 25.77
C GLY A 376 47.46 -19.28 24.32
N GLN A 377 46.47 -19.01 23.47
CA GLN A 377 46.51 -19.34 22.07
C GLN A 377 47.39 -18.37 21.26
N ASN A 378 47.96 -18.82 20.13
CA ASN A 378 48.75 -17.97 19.29
C ASN A 378 47.89 -16.86 18.63
N VAL A 379 48.55 -15.79 18.19
CA VAL A 379 47.88 -14.59 17.61
C VAL A 379 47.06 -14.97 16.36
N GLY A 380 47.57 -15.83 15.50
CA GLY A 380 46.89 -16.30 14.27
C GLY A 380 45.58 -17.00 14.59
N TYR A 381 45.60 -17.91 15.57
CA TYR A 381 44.39 -18.63 16.01
C TYR A 381 43.33 -17.67 16.60
N ALA A 382 43.74 -16.76 17.51
CA ALA A 382 42.86 -15.80 18.14
C ALA A 382 42.24 -14.87 17.10
N LEU A 383 43.04 -14.37 16.17
CA LEU A 383 42.61 -13.49 15.09
C LEU A 383 41.61 -14.18 14.16
N ALA A 384 41.83 -15.46 13.80
CA ALA A 384 40.92 -16.26 12.99
C ALA A 384 39.53 -16.39 13.63
N ARG A 385 39.41 -16.51 14.96
CA ARG A 385 38.13 -16.51 15.67
C ARG A 385 37.43 -15.16 15.57
N GLY A 386 38.16 -14.06 15.83
CA GLY A 386 37.62 -12.71 15.67
C GLY A 386 37.13 -12.42 14.24
N ILE A 387 37.91 -12.81 13.24
CA ILE A 387 37.53 -12.68 11.82
C ILE A 387 36.28 -13.51 11.52
N SER A 388 36.21 -14.76 12.03
CA SER A 388 35.03 -15.61 11.86
C SER A 388 33.76 -14.95 12.40
N VAL A 389 33.83 -14.28 13.56
CA VAL A 389 32.73 -13.52 14.14
C VAL A 389 32.32 -12.35 13.23
N LEU A 390 33.27 -11.58 12.72
CA LEU A 390 32.97 -10.45 11.81
C LEU A 390 32.27 -10.91 10.54
N VAL A 391 32.73 -12.01 9.96
CA VAL A 391 32.21 -12.50 8.67
C VAL A 391 30.82 -13.11 8.79
N ILE A 392 30.57 -13.97 9.79
CA ILE A 392 29.28 -14.65 9.94
C ILE A 392 28.18 -13.67 10.34
N SER A 393 28.52 -12.59 11.01
CA SER A 393 27.55 -11.65 11.59
C SER A 393 27.03 -10.59 10.61
N CYS A 394 27.13 -10.79 9.33
CA CYS A 394 26.61 -9.82 8.38
C CYS A 394 25.06 -9.75 8.43
N PRO A 395 24.46 -8.56 8.66
CA PRO A 395 23.02 -8.40 8.69
C PRO A 395 22.39 -8.25 7.29
N CYS A 396 22.95 -8.87 6.26
CA CYS A 396 22.49 -8.72 4.87
C CYS A 396 21.04 -9.12 4.67
N ALA A 397 20.68 -10.30 5.21
CA ALA A 397 19.32 -10.84 5.12
C ALA A 397 18.30 -9.97 5.86
N LEU A 398 18.67 -9.33 6.96
CA LEU A 398 17.80 -8.46 7.75
C LEU A 398 17.34 -7.23 6.96
N GLY A 399 18.26 -6.61 6.21
CA GLY A 399 17.94 -5.44 5.38
C GLY A 399 17.01 -5.73 4.20
N LEU A 400 16.90 -7.00 3.77
CA LEU A 400 16.05 -7.42 2.66
C LEU A 400 14.74 -8.05 3.11
N ALA A 401 14.67 -8.53 4.35
CA ALA A 401 13.55 -9.32 4.86
C ALA A 401 12.19 -8.64 4.68
N THR A 402 12.11 -7.35 4.95
CA THR A 402 10.87 -6.57 4.86
C THR A 402 10.63 -5.98 3.47
N PRO A 403 11.57 -5.26 2.82
CA PRO A 403 11.29 -4.57 1.56
C PRO A 403 10.91 -5.53 0.43
N VAL A 404 11.56 -6.69 0.34
CA VAL A 404 11.28 -7.68 -0.72
C VAL A 404 9.88 -8.27 -0.53
N ALA A 405 9.48 -8.62 0.69
CA ALA A 405 8.15 -9.17 0.95
C ALA A 405 7.03 -8.14 0.67
N ILE A 406 7.22 -6.87 1.05
CA ILE A 406 6.28 -5.78 0.77
C ILE A 406 6.13 -5.59 -0.75
N MET A 407 7.24 -5.57 -1.48
CA MET A 407 7.19 -5.35 -2.93
C MET A 407 6.48 -6.49 -3.65
N VAL A 408 6.74 -7.75 -3.26
CA VAL A 408 6.02 -8.91 -3.80
C VAL A 408 4.55 -8.85 -3.41
N GLY A 409 4.23 -8.49 -2.15
CA GLY A 409 2.86 -8.31 -1.66
C GLY A 409 2.10 -7.24 -2.45
N ASN A 410 2.69 -6.06 -2.65
CA ASN A 410 2.10 -4.99 -3.47
C ASN A 410 1.91 -5.42 -4.93
N GLY A 411 2.90 -6.09 -5.51
CA GLY A 411 2.80 -6.62 -6.86
C GLY A 411 1.68 -7.65 -7.02
N MET A 412 1.48 -8.51 -6.01
CA MET A 412 0.35 -9.44 -5.97
C MET A 412 -0.99 -8.73 -5.78
N GLY A 413 -1.03 -7.69 -4.94
CA GLY A 413 -2.20 -6.83 -4.78
C GLY A 413 -2.61 -6.20 -6.11
N ALA A 414 -1.68 -5.53 -6.78
CA ALA A 414 -1.91 -4.86 -8.07
C ALA A 414 -2.45 -5.83 -9.14
N LYS A 415 -1.87 -7.03 -9.24
CA LYS A 415 -2.37 -8.08 -10.15
C LYS A 415 -3.80 -8.54 -9.87
N ASN A 416 -4.29 -8.36 -8.65
CA ASN A 416 -5.66 -8.71 -8.24
C ASN A 416 -6.59 -7.50 -8.14
N GLY A 417 -6.14 -6.30 -8.58
CA GLY A 417 -6.91 -5.08 -8.51
C GLY A 417 -6.98 -4.48 -7.09
N ILE A 418 -6.05 -4.83 -6.21
CA ILE A 418 -5.92 -4.32 -4.83
C ILE A 418 -4.67 -3.45 -4.76
N LEU A 419 -4.81 -2.15 -4.62
CA LEU A 419 -3.72 -1.19 -4.63
C LEU A 419 -3.50 -0.61 -3.23
N PHE A 420 -2.33 -0.86 -2.65
CA PHE A 420 -1.90 -0.24 -1.40
C PHE A 420 -1.07 1.00 -1.72
N LYS A 421 -1.44 2.18 -1.22
CA LYS A 421 -0.73 3.43 -1.49
C LYS A 421 0.64 3.50 -0.81
N THR A 422 0.79 2.84 0.33
CA THR A 422 2.03 2.84 1.10
C THR A 422 2.34 1.46 1.67
N ALA A 423 3.60 1.23 2.04
CA ALA A 423 3.99 0.04 2.80
C ALA A 423 3.33 -0.01 4.19
N VAL A 424 2.99 1.16 4.75
CA VAL A 424 2.24 1.26 6.02
C VAL A 424 0.84 0.72 5.82
N SER A 425 0.16 1.12 4.75
CA SER A 425 -1.20 0.66 4.43
C SER A 425 -1.26 -0.86 4.26
N LEU A 426 -0.24 -1.46 3.60
CA LEU A 426 -0.13 -2.92 3.50
C LEU A 426 0.07 -3.58 4.88
N GLU A 427 0.86 -2.98 5.78
CA GLU A 427 1.10 -3.53 7.12
C GLU A 427 -0.16 -3.40 8.00
N GLU A 428 -0.79 -2.24 8.04
CA GLU A 428 -1.93 -1.97 8.92
C GLU A 428 -3.21 -2.70 8.49
N ALA A 429 -3.44 -2.89 7.18
CA ALA A 429 -4.59 -3.65 6.67
C ALA A 429 -4.68 -5.07 7.25
N GLY A 430 -3.55 -5.72 7.52
CA GLY A 430 -3.52 -7.06 8.15
C GLY A 430 -3.83 -7.08 9.64
N ARG A 431 -3.75 -5.91 10.30
CA ARG A 431 -3.96 -5.74 11.74
C ARG A 431 -5.37 -5.30 12.10
N VAL A 432 -6.23 -5.09 11.10
CA VAL A 432 -7.61 -4.65 11.27
C VAL A 432 -8.40 -5.64 12.12
N GLN A 433 -9.18 -5.09 13.05
CA GLN A 433 -10.02 -5.83 13.99
C GLN A 433 -11.52 -5.50 13.80
N ILE A 434 -11.81 -4.32 13.27
CA ILE A 434 -13.17 -3.83 13.00
C ILE A 434 -13.18 -3.32 11.55
N VAL A 435 -14.17 -3.74 10.78
CA VAL A 435 -14.43 -3.21 9.42
C VAL A 435 -15.76 -2.48 9.46
N ALA A 436 -15.71 -1.18 9.25
CA ALA A 436 -16.89 -0.34 9.08
C ALA A 436 -17.19 -0.21 7.58
N LEU A 437 -18.36 -0.63 7.17
CA LEU A 437 -18.81 -0.63 5.76
C LEU A 437 -19.86 0.47 5.58
N ASP A 438 -19.69 1.34 4.61
CA ASP A 438 -20.82 2.13 4.14
C ASP A 438 -21.87 1.23 3.50
N LYS A 439 -23.13 1.64 3.49
CA LYS A 439 -24.19 0.88 2.84
C LYS A 439 -24.14 1.05 1.32
N THR A 440 -24.29 2.29 0.86
CA THR A 440 -24.56 2.63 -0.54
C THR A 440 -23.30 2.49 -1.41
N GLY A 441 -23.40 1.78 -2.55
CA GLY A 441 -22.25 1.56 -3.41
C GLY A 441 -21.22 0.56 -2.87
N THR A 442 -21.22 0.29 -1.56
CA THR A 442 -20.30 -0.62 -0.86
C THR A 442 -20.93 -2.00 -0.61
N ILE A 443 -21.93 -2.09 0.28
CA ILE A 443 -22.69 -3.33 0.50
C ILE A 443 -23.72 -3.53 -0.61
N THR A 444 -24.34 -2.43 -1.06
CA THR A 444 -25.33 -2.40 -2.13
C THR A 444 -24.72 -1.91 -3.44
N SER A 445 -25.45 -2.07 -4.54
CA SER A 445 -24.97 -1.66 -5.86
C SER A 445 -24.84 -0.14 -6.02
N GLY A 446 -25.52 0.64 -5.19
CA GLY A 446 -25.62 2.09 -5.33
C GLY A 446 -26.58 2.53 -6.43
N GLU A 447 -27.13 1.59 -7.18
CA GLU A 447 -28.10 1.81 -8.24
C GLU A 447 -29.44 1.21 -7.82
N PRO A 448 -30.47 2.04 -7.58
CA PRO A 448 -31.81 1.54 -7.31
C PRO A 448 -32.34 0.69 -8.47
N ARG A 449 -33.00 -0.43 -8.16
CA ARG A 449 -33.67 -1.30 -9.13
C ARG A 449 -35.08 -1.59 -8.71
N VAL A 450 -35.93 -1.89 -9.69
CA VAL A 450 -37.30 -2.40 -9.41
C VAL A 450 -37.18 -3.81 -8.85
N THR A 451 -37.77 -4.04 -7.68
CA THR A 451 -37.72 -5.33 -6.98
C THR A 451 -39.06 -6.05 -6.96
N ASP A 452 -40.18 -5.32 -6.93
CA ASP A 452 -41.52 -5.88 -6.90
C ASP A 452 -42.50 -5.03 -7.71
N LEU A 453 -43.42 -5.70 -8.39
CA LEU A 453 -44.55 -5.11 -9.09
C LEU A 453 -45.83 -5.65 -8.47
N VAL A 454 -46.68 -4.78 -8.01
CA VAL A 454 -47.97 -5.14 -7.42
C VAL A 454 -49.07 -4.42 -8.20
N CYS A 455 -49.84 -5.15 -8.93
CA CYS A 455 -50.92 -4.61 -9.77
C CYS A 455 -52.27 -4.71 -9.04
N GLU A 456 -53.15 -3.71 -9.23
CA GLU A 456 -54.54 -3.78 -8.82
C GLU A 456 -55.38 -4.67 -9.77
N PRO A 457 -56.49 -5.27 -9.31
CA PRO A 457 -57.31 -6.09 -10.17
C PRO A 457 -57.79 -5.37 -11.44
N GLY A 458 -57.49 -5.97 -12.59
CA GLY A 458 -57.79 -5.38 -13.89
C GLY A 458 -56.60 -4.74 -14.62
N TYR A 459 -55.45 -4.68 -14.00
CA TYR A 459 -54.19 -4.21 -14.61
C TYR A 459 -53.12 -5.30 -14.57
N ASP A 460 -52.29 -5.32 -15.58
CA ASP A 460 -51.12 -6.19 -15.64
C ASP A 460 -49.81 -5.42 -15.44
N GLU A 461 -48.72 -6.13 -15.19
CA GLU A 461 -47.40 -5.54 -14.96
C GLU A 461 -46.92 -4.68 -16.13
N LYS A 462 -47.26 -5.08 -17.35
CA LYS A 462 -46.89 -4.36 -18.55
C LYS A 462 -47.58 -2.99 -18.60
N THR A 463 -48.88 -2.94 -18.34
CA THR A 463 -49.66 -1.68 -18.32
C THR A 463 -49.16 -0.78 -17.19
N LEU A 464 -48.87 -1.34 -15.99
CA LEU A 464 -48.31 -0.58 -14.89
C LEU A 464 -46.95 0.07 -15.28
N LEU A 465 -46.05 -0.71 -15.90
CA LEU A 465 -44.74 -0.21 -16.34
C LEU A 465 -44.85 0.80 -17.49
N GLU A 466 -45.78 0.60 -18.46
CA GLU A 466 -46.01 1.55 -19.55
C GLU A 466 -46.46 2.91 -19.02
N LEU A 467 -47.39 2.96 -18.08
CA LEU A 467 -47.93 4.19 -17.51
C LEU A 467 -46.96 4.86 -16.53
N ALA A 468 -46.26 4.05 -15.73
CA ALA A 468 -45.18 4.55 -14.87
C ALA A 468 -44.03 5.12 -15.70
N GLY A 469 -43.63 4.44 -16.78
CA GLY A 469 -42.59 4.90 -17.68
C GLY A 469 -42.91 6.17 -18.41
N ALA A 470 -44.17 6.35 -18.80
CA ALA A 470 -44.63 7.58 -19.41
C ALA A 470 -44.43 8.82 -18.50
N LEU A 471 -44.68 8.67 -17.18
CA LEU A 471 -44.41 9.70 -16.18
C LEU A 471 -42.93 9.89 -15.86
N GLU A 472 -42.22 8.76 -15.61
CA GLU A 472 -40.83 8.79 -15.13
C GLU A 472 -39.82 9.20 -16.23
N LYS A 473 -40.20 9.12 -17.52
CA LYS A 473 -39.33 9.50 -18.65
C LYS A 473 -38.85 10.95 -18.60
N LYS A 474 -39.63 11.85 -18.00
CA LYS A 474 -39.29 13.27 -17.83
C LYS A 474 -38.76 13.61 -16.41
N SER A 475 -38.60 12.62 -15.57
CA SER A 475 -38.12 12.79 -14.21
C SER A 475 -36.61 12.55 -14.11
N GLU A 476 -35.89 13.46 -13.43
CA GLU A 476 -34.44 13.32 -13.18
C GLU A 476 -34.17 12.55 -11.87
N HIS A 477 -35.18 12.08 -11.18
CA HIS A 477 -35.02 11.41 -9.90
C HIS A 477 -34.33 10.04 -10.04
N PRO A 478 -33.43 9.64 -9.14
CA PRO A 478 -32.74 8.33 -9.21
C PRO A 478 -33.69 7.13 -9.28
N LEU A 479 -34.85 7.20 -8.62
CA LEU A 479 -35.87 6.14 -8.67
C LEU A 479 -36.54 6.03 -10.06
N ALA A 480 -36.62 7.14 -10.82
CA ALA A 480 -37.12 7.13 -12.19
C ALA A 480 -36.22 6.29 -13.11
N LYS A 481 -34.89 6.44 -12.95
CA LYS A 481 -33.91 5.64 -13.70
C LYS A 481 -34.11 4.13 -13.48
N ALA A 482 -34.46 3.73 -12.25
CA ALA A 482 -34.71 2.31 -11.94
C ALA A 482 -35.92 1.77 -12.69
N VAL A 483 -37.02 2.54 -12.74
CA VAL A 483 -38.24 2.18 -13.48
C VAL A 483 -37.97 2.13 -15.00
N LEU A 484 -37.24 3.10 -15.52
CA LEU A 484 -36.88 3.15 -16.95
C LEU A 484 -35.93 2.01 -17.36
N LEU A 485 -35.01 1.63 -16.52
CA LEU A 485 -34.14 0.47 -16.76
C LEU A 485 -34.94 -0.83 -16.86
N GLU A 486 -35.88 -1.05 -15.94
CA GLU A 486 -36.73 -2.22 -15.95
C GLU A 486 -37.60 -2.28 -17.26
N ILE A 487 -38.10 -1.12 -17.67
CA ILE A 487 -38.88 -0.97 -18.92
C ILE A 487 -38.00 -1.30 -20.14
N ALA A 488 -36.76 -0.79 -20.17
CA ALA A 488 -35.83 -1.06 -21.26
C ALA A 488 -35.47 -2.55 -21.33
N GLN A 489 -35.20 -3.21 -20.20
CA GLN A 489 -34.91 -4.65 -20.12
C GLN A 489 -36.10 -5.50 -20.65
N ARG A 490 -37.32 -5.11 -20.31
CA ARG A 490 -38.52 -5.81 -20.79
C ARG A 490 -38.97 -5.39 -22.22
N LYS A 491 -38.23 -4.47 -22.85
CA LYS A 491 -38.51 -3.92 -24.19
C LYS A 491 -39.96 -3.37 -24.31
N ILE A 492 -40.42 -2.67 -23.27
CA ILE A 492 -41.73 -2.05 -23.23
C ILE A 492 -41.65 -0.66 -23.86
N ALA A 493 -42.50 -0.36 -24.83
CA ALA A 493 -42.58 0.95 -25.44
C ALA A 493 -43.34 1.93 -24.50
N THR A 494 -42.77 3.08 -24.24
CA THR A 494 -43.39 4.14 -23.43
C THR A 494 -43.82 5.32 -24.29
N LYS A 495 -45.03 5.85 -24.02
CA LYS A 495 -45.54 7.06 -24.64
C LYS A 495 -45.05 8.29 -23.84
N GLU A 496 -45.21 9.48 -24.39
CA GLU A 496 -44.85 10.72 -23.69
C GLU A 496 -46.12 11.36 -23.09
N VAL A 497 -45.97 11.90 -21.85
CA VAL A 497 -47.01 12.65 -21.16
C VAL A 497 -46.97 14.13 -21.56
N GLU A 498 -48.11 14.75 -21.64
CA GLU A 498 -48.35 16.18 -21.74
C GLU A 498 -48.50 16.77 -20.33
N ASP A 499 -48.30 18.08 -20.17
CA ASP A 499 -48.43 18.82 -18.88
C ASP A 499 -47.75 18.17 -17.68
N PHE A 500 -46.50 17.68 -17.90
CA PHE A 500 -45.72 17.07 -16.83
C PHE A 500 -45.34 18.06 -15.73
N GLN A 501 -45.60 17.69 -14.48
CA GLN A 501 -45.19 18.45 -13.31
C GLN A 501 -44.56 17.52 -12.26
N ALA A 502 -43.36 17.88 -11.82
CA ALA A 502 -42.72 17.26 -10.67
C ALA A 502 -43.04 18.05 -9.39
N LEU A 503 -43.67 17.41 -8.44
CA LEU A 503 -44.07 18.01 -7.16
C LEU A 503 -43.03 17.64 -6.08
N ALA A 504 -42.15 18.56 -5.79
CA ALA A 504 -41.00 18.31 -4.88
C ALA A 504 -41.43 17.64 -3.56
N GLY A 505 -40.86 16.48 -3.24
CA GLY A 505 -41.15 15.68 -2.04
C GLY A 505 -42.49 14.92 -2.05
N ASN A 506 -43.31 15.02 -3.09
CA ASN A 506 -44.63 14.39 -3.17
C ASN A 506 -44.73 13.35 -4.29
N GLY A 507 -44.54 13.73 -5.55
CA GLY A 507 -44.70 12.84 -6.67
C GLY A 507 -44.70 13.54 -8.01
N LEU A 508 -45.22 12.87 -9.03
CA LEU A 508 -45.27 13.29 -10.42
C LEU A 508 -46.75 13.34 -10.88
N THR A 509 -47.07 14.25 -11.78
CA THR A 509 -48.35 14.27 -12.48
C THR A 509 -48.14 14.61 -13.94
N GLY A 510 -49.04 14.14 -14.79
CA GLY A 510 -49.01 14.43 -16.23
C GLY A 510 -50.30 13.91 -16.91
N ILE A 511 -50.52 14.29 -18.13
CA ILE A 511 -51.67 13.84 -18.95
C ILE A 511 -51.18 12.94 -20.06
N LEU A 512 -51.75 11.73 -20.18
CA LEU A 512 -51.48 10.78 -21.23
C LEU A 512 -52.81 10.48 -21.99
N GLU A 513 -52.90 10.83 -23.26
CA GLU A 513 -54.10 10.59 -24.09
C GLU A 513 -55.42 11.11 -23.46
N GLY A 514 -55.37 12.27 -22.78
CA GLY A 514 -56.50 12.86 -22.10
C GLY A 514 -56.79 12.32 -20.69
N HIS A 515 -56.01 11.33 -20.22
CA HIS A 515 -56.10 10.76 -18.90
C HIS A 515 -55.06 11.32 -17.96
N ARG A 516 -55.45 11.67 -16.73
CA ARG A 516 -54.54 12.17 -15.70
C ARG A 516 -53.76 11.02 -15.08
N LEU A 517 -52.47 11.06 -15.15
CA LEU A 517 -51.55 10.16 -14.47
C LEU A 517 -50.98 10.78 -13.22
N LEU A 518 -50.86 10.00 -12.13
CA LEU A 518 -50.23 10.35 -10.88
C LEU A 518 -49.22 9.26 -10.51
N GLY A 519 -48.06 9.65 -10.07
CA GLY A 519 -47.02 8.74 -9.54
C GLY A 519 -46.37 9.32 -8.31
N GLY A 520 -46.06 8.53 -7.28
CA GLY A 520 -45.37 9.07 -6.11
C GLY A 520 -45.49 8.25 -4.82
N SER A 521 -45.21 8.93 -3.71
CA SER A 521 -45.21 8.32 -2.36
C SER A 521 -46.62 7.92 -1.91
N MET A 522 -46.69 6.93 -1.01
CA MET A 522 -47.94 6.52 -0.40
C MET A 522 -48.73 7.70 0.20
N LYS A 523 -48.04 8.63 0.86
CA LYS A 523 -48.65 9.82 1.49
C LYS A 523 -49.32 10.71 0.46
N TYR A 524 -48.63 10.95 -0.65
CA TYR A 524 -49.15 11.80 -1.73
C TYR A 524 -50.36 11.15 -2.44
N ILE A 525 -50.18 9.90 -2.89
CA ILE A 525 -51.25 9.19 -3.64
C ILE A 525 -52.47 8.94 -2.77
N SER A 526 -52.35 8.59 -1.49
CA SER A 526 -53.50 8.44 -0.56
C SER A 526 -54.30 9.71 -0.30
N GLY A 527 -53.74 10.88 -0.57
CA GLY A 527 -54.40 12.18 -0.51
C GLY A 527 -55.21 12.53 -1.78
N GLN A 528 -54.89 11.85 -2.90
CA GLN A 528 -55.51 12.10 -4.20
C GLN A 528 -56.49 10.97 -4.62
N VAL A 529 -56.18 9.73 -4.24
CA VAL A 529 -56.92 8.52 -4.71
C VAL A 529 -57.20 7.60 -3.52
N THR A 530 -58.32 6.89 -3.56
CA THR A 530 -58.63 5.89 -2.55
C THR A 530 -57.73 4.67 -2.69
N VAL A 531 -56.85 4.45 -1.71
CA VAL A 531 -55.93 3.32 -1.65
C VAL A 531 -56.48 2.23 -0.75
N GLY A 532 -56.65 1.02 -1.26
CA GLY A 532 -57.19 -0.13 -0.55
C GLY A 532 -56.33 -0.54 0.64
N LYS A 533 -56.96 -1.11 1.71
CA LYS A 533 -56.23 -1.54 2.91
C LYS A 533 -55.16 -2.57 2.62
N GLN A 534 -55.38 -3.43 1.63
CA GLN A 534 -54.44 -4.48 1.24
C GLN A 534 -53.14 -3.89 0.65
N VAL A 535 -53.24 -2.91 -0.26
CA VAL A 535 -52.08 -2.21 -0.79
C VAL A 535 -51.31 -1.43 0.26
N LYS A 536 -52.03 -0.76 1.19
CA LYS A 536 -51.39 -0.07 2.31
C LYS A 536 -50.58 -1.02 3.18
N ASN A 537 -51.11 -2.20 3.49
CA ASN A 537 -50.39 -3.21 4.26
C ASN A 537 -49.17 -3.74 3.50
N GLN A 538 -49.35 -3.98 2.20
CA GLN A 538 -48.24 -4.48 1.35
C GLN A 538 -47.14 -3.46 1.22
N ALA A 539 -47.44 -2.19 0.99
CA ALA A 539 -46.48 -1.10 0.96
C ALA A 539 -45.73 -0.97 2.29
N GLN A 540 -46.43 -1.15 3.43
CA GLN A 540 -45.78 -1.15 4.75
C GLN A 540 -44.83 -2.36 4.92
N ILE A 541 -45.19 -3.53 4.41
CA ILE A 541 -44.33 -4.72 4.44
C ILE A 541 -43.09 -4.48 3.59
N LEU A 542 -43.25 -3.96 2.38
CA LEU A 542 -42.12 -3.63 1.48
C LEU A 542 -41.23 -2.55 2.08
N ALA A 543 -41.81 -1.50 2.68
CA ALA A 543 -41.04 -0.47 3.38
C ALA A 543 -40.23 -1.03 4.58
N LYS A 544 -40.80 -2.01 5.32
CA LYS A 544 -40.09 -2.71 6.40
C LYS A 544 -38.93 -3.58 5.87
N GLN A 545 -39.00 -3.99 4.61
CA GLN A 545 -37.92 -4.73 3.92
C GLN A 545 -36.84 -3.80 3.33
N GLY A 546 -36.95 -2.48 3.55
CA GLY A 546 -36.00 -1.51 3.03
C GLY A 546 -36.26 -1.07 1.60
N LYS A 547 -37.43 -1.37 1.05
CA LYS A 547 -37.81 -1.00 -0.31
C LYS A 547 -38.65 0.28 -0.29
N THR A 548 -38.57 1.07 -1.36
CA THR A 548 -39.35 2.30 -1.54
C THR A 548 -40.55 2.02 -2.45
N PRO A 549 -41.77 1.93 -1.90
CA PRO A 549 -42.98 1.72 -2.71
C PRO A 549 -43.40 3.03 -3.37
N LEU A 550 -43.46 3.04 -4.70
CA LEU A 550 -44.02 4.10 -5.54
C LEU A 550 -45.39 3.66 -6.04
N LEU A 551 -46.41 4.45 -5.81
CA LEU A 551 -47.78 4.16 -6.25
C LEU A 551 -48.09 4.96 -7.49
N PHE A 552 -48.83 4.31 -8.43
CA PHE A 552 -49.27 4.90 -9.69
C PHE A 552 -50.78 4.82 -9.81
N ALA A 553 -51.37 5.93 -10.27
CA ALA A 553 -52.83 6.02 -10.48
C ALA A 553 -53.16 6.68 -11.84
N LYS A 554 -54.31 6.34 -12.38
CA LYS A 554 -54.90 6.88 -13.61
C LYS A 554 -56.31 7.32 -13.29
N ASP A 555 -56.67 8.59 -13.58
CA ASP A 555 -58.02 9.15 -13.41
C ASP A 555 -58.65 8.77 -12.04
N ASP A 556 -58.01 9.06 -10.94
CA ASP A 556 -58.48 8.78 -9.55
C ASP A 556 -58.57 7.28 -9.17
N VAL A 557 -58.09 6.35 -10.06
CA VAL A 557 -58.08 4.91 -9.79
C VAL A 557 -56.61 4.46 -9.62
N LEU A 558 -56.33 3.73 -8.55
CA LEU A 558 -55.01 3.15 -8.32
C LEU A 558 -54.79 2.03 -9.35
N ILE A 559 -53.63 2.07 -10.04
CA ILE A 559 -53.26 1.02 -11.03
C ILE A 559 -52.38 -0.05 -10.35
N GLY A 560 -51.47 0.41 -9.49
CA GLY A 560 -50.57 -0.50 -8.82
C GLY A 560 -49.45 0.23 -8.12
N MET A 561 -48.48 -0.55 -7.66
CA MET A 561 -47.30 -0.11 -6.91
C MET A 561 -46.05 -0.76 -7.48
N ILE A 562 -45.00 0.03 -7.62
CA ILE A 562 -43.65 -0.39 -8.00
C ILE A 562 -42.73 -0.20 -6.79
N ALA A 563 -42.10 -1.26 -6.30
CA ALA A 563 -41.12 -1.15 -5.23
C ALA A 563 -39.72 -1.06 -5.82
N VAL A 564 -39.01 -0.05 -5.40
CA VAL A 564 -37.62 0.19 -5.81
C VAL A 564 -36.71 0.11 -4.61
N ALA A 565 -35.57 -0.57 -4.72
CA ALA A 565 -34.58 -0.66 -3.68
C ALA A 565 -33.16 -0.66 -4.25
N ASP A 566 -32.21 -0.20 -3.45
CA ASP A 566 -30.79 -0.40 -3.70
C ASP A 566 -30.44 -1.84 -3.24
N VAL A 567 -30.12 -2.68 -4.22
CA VAL A 567 -30.00 -4.13 -4.03
C VAL A 567 -28.61 -4.48 -3.47
N ILE A 568 -28.55 -5.38 -2.50
CA ILE A 568 -27.29 -5.93 -1.97
C ILE A 568 -26.53 -6.65 -3.09
N LYS A 569 -25.22 -6.39 -3.19
CA LYS A 569 -24.35 -7.11 -4.15
C LYS A 569 -24.30 -8.59 -3.78
N GLU A 570 -24.26 -9.47 -4.78
CA GLU A 570 -24.24 -10.93 -4.58
C GLU A 570 -23.10 -11.42 -3.70
N ASP A 571 -21.95 -10.73 -3.77
CA ASP A 571 -20.76 -11.10 -3.03
C ASP A 571 -20.72 -10.55 -1.59
N SER A 572 -21.58 -9.58 -1.24
CA SER A 572 -21.54 -8.90 0.06
C SER A 572 -21.75 -9.83 1.26
N PRO A 573 -22.76 -10.71 1.31
CA PRO A 573 -22.95 -11.61 2.44
C PRO A 573 -21.77 -12.55 2.64
N LYS A 574 -21.22 -13.07 1.56
CA LYS A 574 -20.04 -13.94 1.60
C LYS A 574 -18.80 -13.18 2.10
N ALA A 575 -18.58 -11.96 1.63
CA ALA A 575 -17.46 -11.12 2.06
C ALA A 575 -17.54 -10.79 3.56
N VAL A 576 -18.73 -10.47 4.05
CA VAL A 576 -18.98 -10.25 5.49
C VAL A 576 -18.63 -11.52 6.29
N GLN A 577 -19.11 -12.68 5.85
CA GLN A 577 -18.81 -13.95 6.51
C GLN A 577 -17.31 -14.28 6.50
N GLU A 578 -16.58 -14.01 5.41
CA GLU A 578 -15.13 -14.20 5.34
C GLU A 578 -14.39 -13.30 6.34
N LEU A 579 -14.80 -12.03 6.49
CA LEU A 579 -14.23 -11.12 7.50
C LEU A 579 -14.48 -11.63 8.92
N GLN A 580 -15.69 -12.08 9.22
CA GLN A 580 -16.05 -12.66 10.52
C GLN A 580 -15.26 -13.96 10.81
N ASN A 581 -15.05 -14.80 9.80
CA ASN A 581 -14.21 -15.99 9.91
C ASN A 581 -12.74 -15.65 10.23
N MET A 582 -12.27 -14.47 9.82
CA MET A 582 -10.96 -13.94 10.19
C MET A 582 -10.91 -13.34 11.61
N GLY A 583 -12.02 -13.34 12.36
CA GLY A 583 -12.15 -12.75 13.70
C GLY A 583 -12.34 -11.22 13.67
N ILE A 584 -12.76 -10.66 12.55
CA ILE A 584 -12.99 -9.22 12.37
C ILE A 584 -14.47 -8.92 12.61
N ARG A 585 -14.76 -7.87 13.38
CA ARG A 585 -16.13 -7.37 13.57
C ARG A 585 -16.53 -6.49 12.41
N VAL A 586 -17.72 -6.74 11.86
CA VAL A 586 -18.24 -6.02 10.70
C VAL A 586 -19.41 -5.12 11.13
N VAL A 587 -19.27 -3.82 10.91
CA VAL A 587 -20.24 -2.80 11.27
C VAL A 587 -20.73 -2.10 10.01
N MET A 588 -22.03 -1.98 9.81
CA MET A 588 -22.61 -1.20 8.71
C MET A 588 -22.96 0.21 9.20
N LEU A 589 -22.53 1.22 8.44
CA LEU A 589 -22.90 2.63 8.63
C LEU A 589 -23.87 3.07 7.53
N THR A 590 -24.94 3.78 7.91
CA THR A 590 -25.88 4.30 6.92
C THR A 590 -26.68 5.49 7.45
N GLY A 591 -27.02 6.40 6.55
CA GLY A 591 -27.95 7.49 6.82
C GLY A 591 -29.43 7.07 6.84
N ASP A 592 -29.75 5.83 6.49
CA ASP A 592 -31.11 5.32 6.45
C ASP A 592 -31.73 5.27 7.85
N ASN A 593 -33.06 5.17 7.87
CA ASN A 593 -33.80 4.90 9.10
C ASN A 593 -33.45 3.51 9.66
N GLU A 594 -33.65 3.35 10.96
CA GLU A 594 -33.27 2.16 11.72
C GLU A 594 -33.90 0.86 11.20
N GLN A 595 -35.15 0.91 10.70
CA GLN A 595 -35.87 -0.29 10.20
C GLN A 595 -35.26 -0.79 8.89
N THR A 596 -35.02 0.11 7.94
CA THR A 596 -34.38 -0.19 6.65
C THR A 596 -32.95 -0.68 6.87
N ALA A 597 -32.19 0.02 7.71
CA ALA A 597 -30.82 -0.32 8.03
C ALA A 597 -30.67 -1.73 8.65
N LYS A 598 -31.54 -2.07 9.62
CA LYS A 598 -31.56 -3.41 10.23
C LYS A 598 -31.93 -4.50 9.23
N ALA A 599 -32.89 -4.24 8.31
CA ALA A 599 -33.26 -5.21 7.28
C ALA A 599 -32.09 -5.53 6.33
N ILE A 600 -31.40 -4.50 5.86
CA ILE A 600 -30.22 -4.65 4.97
C ILE A 600 -29.06 -5.31 5.73
N GLY A 601 -28.79 -4.86 6.97
CA GLY A 601 -27.73 -5.42 7.80
C GLY A 601 -27.92 -6.91 8.09
N ALA A 602 -29.17 -7.34 8.36
CA ALA A 602 -29.50 -8.75 8.53
C ALA A 602 -29.31 -9.58 7.26
N GLN A 603 -29.66 -9.02 6.08
CA GLN A 603 -29.44 -9.70 4.79
C GLN A 603 -27.93 -9.78 4.45
N ALA A 604 -27.16 -8.75 4.78
CA ALA A 604 -25.71 -8.74 4.60
C ALA A 604 -24.97 -9.58 5.65
N GLY A 605 -25.59 -9.88 6.80
CA GLY A 605 -25.03 -10.68 7.87
C GLY A 605 -24.01 -9.92 8.74
N VAL A 606 -24.07 -8.57 8.81
CA VAL A 606 -23.14 -7.77 9.62
C VAL A 606 -23.39 -7.96 11.12
N ASP A 607 -22.35 -7.78 11.95
CA ASP A 607 -22.44 -7.94 13.41
C ASP A 607 -23.25 -6.81 14.05
N GLN A 608 -23.17 -5.59 13.50
CA GLN A 608 -23.81 -4.42 14.05
C GLN A 608 -24.20 -3.41 12.97
N VAL A 609 -25.27 -2.67 13.21
CA VAL A 609 -25.77 -1.63 12.31
C VAL A 609 -25.86 -0.32 13.08
N ILE A 610 -25.29 0.74 12.52
CA ILE A 610 -25.39 2.11 13.01
C ILE A 610 -26.16 2.93 11.97
N ALA A 611 -27.42 3.23 12.28
CA ALA A 611 -28.37 3.89 11.39
C ALA A 611 -28.47 5.39 11.70
N GLY A 612 -28.99 6.17 10.74
CA GLY A 612 -29.24 7.60 10.90
C GLY A 612 -27.97 8.46 10.97
N VAL A 613 -26.86 7.95 10.47
CA VAL A 613 -25.57 8.66 10.48
C VAL A 613 -25.47 9.56 9.24
N LEU A 614 -25.51 10.86 9.46
CA LEU A 614 -25.25 11.83 8.39
C LEU A 614 -23.79 11.76 7.90
N PRO A 615 -23.47 12.25 6.71
CA PRO A 615 -22.10 12.21 6.17
C PRO A 615 -21.05 12.73 7.16
N ASP A 616 -21.28 13.88 7.78
CA ASP A 616 -20.37 14.49 8.76
C ASP A 616 -20.26 13.70 10.07
N GLY A 617 -21.27 12.91 10.41
CA GLY A 617 -21.29 12.04 11.60
C GLY A 617 -20.49 10.75 11.44
N LYS A 618 -20.19 10.30 10.21
CA LYS A 618 -19.45 9.05 9.96
C LYS A 618 -18.05 9.10 10.57
N GLU A 619 -17.37 10.25 10.48
CA GLU A 619 -16.03 10.44 11.09
C GLU A 619 -16.07 10.24 12.61
N ALA A 620 -17.07 10.80 13.30
CA ALA A 620 -17.22 10.68 14.73
C ALA A 620 -17.47 9.22 15.17
N VAL A 621 -18.25 8.47 14.38
CA VAL A 621 -18.46 7.03 14.62
C VAL A 621 -17.15 6.26 14.47
N ILE A 622 -16.37 6.51 13.41
CA ILE A 622 -15.06 5.87 13.22
C ILE A 622 -14.11 6.19 14.37
N ARG A 623 -14.05 7.46 14.80
CA ARG A 623 -13.24 7.89 15.96
C ARG A 623 -13.57 7.09 17.22
N LYS A 624 -14.86 6.87 17.49
CA LYS A 624 -15.32 6.10 18.64
C LYS A 624 -15.04 4.60 18.50
N LEU A 625 -15.19 4.03 17.30
CA LEU A 625 -14.83 2.62 17.05
C LEU A 625 -13.33 2.36 17.26
N LYS A 626 -12.45 3.33 16.98
CA LYS A 626 -11.00 3.22 17.21
C LYS A 626 -10.61 3.06 18.69
N GLU A 627 -11.46 3.41 19.62
CA GLU A 627 -11.24 3.17 21.06
C GLU A 627 -11.28 1.67 21.39
N TYR A 628 -11.97 0.88 20.59
CA TYR A 628 -12.14 -0.58 20.79
C TYR A 628 -11.13 -1.42 20.02
N GLY A 629 -10.56 -0.91 18.93
CA GLY A 629 -9.60 -1.65 18.14
C GLY A 629 -9.21 -0.94 16.84
N LYS A 630 -8.39 -1.59 16.05
CA LYS A 630 -7.96 -1.09 14.74
C LYS A 630 -9.11 -1.15 13.74
N VAL A 631 -9.47 -0.01 13.18
CA VAL A 631 -10.64 0.17 12.30
C VAL A 631 -10.22 0.36 10.85
N ALA A 632 -10.81 -0.43 9.95
CA ALA A 632 -10.86 -0.10 8.53
C ALA A 632 -12.22 0.49 8.19
N MET A 633 -12.26 1.60 7.45
CA MET A 633 -13.46 2.14 6.83
C MET A 633 -13.47 1.79 5.35
N VAL A 634 -14.60 1.28 4.85
CA VAL A 634 -14.81 0.97 3.43
C VAL A 634 -15.95 1.83 2.90
N GLY A 635 -15.68 2.57 1.84
CA GLY A 635 -16.65 3.44 1.19
C GLY A 635 -16.32 3.65 -0.30
N ASP A 636 -17.27 4.21 -1.06
CA ASP A 636 -17.16 4.40 -2.51
C ASP A 636 -17.16 5.87 -2.93
N GLY A 637 -17.57 6.77 -2.03
CA GLY A 637 -17.95 8.13 -2.36
C GLY A 637 -17.17 9.24 -1.69
N ILE A 638 -17.41 10.44 -2.23
CA ILE A 638 -16.90 11.71 -1.70
C ILE A 638 -17.35 11.93 -0.26
N ASN A 639 -18.57 11.46 0.08
CA ASN A 639 -19.17 11.62 1.40
C ASN A 639 -18.45 10.82 2.50
N ASP A 640 -17.67 9.82 2.11
CA ASP A 640 -16.94 8.95 3.04
C ASP A 640 -15.49 9.41 3.28
N ALA A 641 -14.98 10.37 2.49
CA ALA A 641 -13.58 10.80 2.55
C ALA A 641 -13.12 11.22 3.97
N PRO A 642 -13.89 11.94 4.79
CA PRO A 642 -13.50 12.23 6.17
C PRO A 642 -13.39 10.97 7.04
N ALA A 643 -14.30 10.03 6.87
CA ALA A 643 -14.32 8.76 7.61
C ALA A 643 -13.19 7.82 7.16
N LEU A 644 -12.90 7.76 5.85
CA LEU A 644 -11.77 7.03 5.27
C LEU A 644 -10.44 7.52 5.82
N THR A 645 -10.24 8.84 5.83
CA THR A 645 -9.02 9.48 6.37
C THR A 645 -8.89 9.27 7.89
N ARG A 646 -10.00 9.23 8.61
CA ARG A 646 -10.00 9.07 10.08
C ARG A 646 -9.71 7.65 10.53
N ALA A 647 -10.06 6.66 9.77
CA ALA A 647 -9.81 5.25 10.07
C ALA A 647 -8.32 4.94 10.24
N ASP A 648 -7.96 3.78 10.79
CA ASP A 648 -6.57 3.31 10.75
C ASP A 648 -6.18 2.88 9.33
N ILE A 649 -7.17 2.43 8.55
CA ILE A 649 -7.07 2.13 7.13
C ILE A 649 -8.36 2.57 6.43
N GLY A 650 -8.24 3.49 5.47
CA GLY A 650 -9.31 3.81 4.53
C GLY A 650 -9.23 2.90 3.31
N ILE A 651 -10.35 2.30 2.91
CA ILE A 651 -10.45 1.42 1.73
C ILE A 651 -11.50 2.00 0.79
N ALA A 652 -11.08 2.50 -0.36
CA ALA A 652 -12.00 2.91 -1.42
C ALA A 652 -12.37 1.71 -2.29
N ILE A 653 -13.67 1.54 -2.55
CA ILE A 653 -14.20 0.45 -3.37
C ILE A 653 -14.74 0.99 -4.70
N GLY A 654 -14.26 0.42 -5.82
CA GLY A 654 -14.58 0.91 -7.16
C GLY A 654 -13.71 2.11 -7.58
N ALA A 655 -13.40 2.23 -8.85
CA ALA A 655 -12.56 3.31 -9.39
C ALA A 655 -13.31 4.65 -9.58
N GLY A 656 -14.39 4.91 -8.78
CA GLY A 656 -15.41 5.88 -9.17
C GLY A 656 -15.12 7.35 -8.87
N ALA A 657 -14.48 7.71 -7.77
CA ALA A 657 -14.29 9.11 -7.42
C ALA A 657 -12.83 9.42 -7.05
N ASP A 658 -12.21 10.36 -7.75
CA ASP A 658 -10.83 10.77 -7.49
C ASP A 658 -10.61 11.18 -6.01
N VAL A 659 -11.61 11.85 -5.40
CA VAL A 659 -11.55 12.26 -3.99
C VAL A 659 -11.54 11.09 -3.00
N ALA A 660 -12.32 10.02 -3.27
CA ALA A 660 -12.29 8.82 -2.43
C ALA A 660 -10.98 8.06 -2.61
N ILE A 661 -10.46 8.02 -3.83
CA ILE A 661 -9.15 7.46 -4.12
C ILE A 661 -8.08 8.24 -3.35
N ASP A 662 -8.12 9.57 -3.33
CA ASP A 662 -7.12 10.38 -2.63
C ASP A 662 -7.17 10.21 -1.10
N ALA A 663 -8.36 10.07 -0.53
CA ALA A 663 -8.57 9.90 0.92
C ALA A 663 -8.25 8.50 1.45
N ALA A 664 -8.29 7.46 0.60
CA ALA A 664 -8.09 6.07 1.02
C ALA A 664 -6.61 5.66 1.05
N ASP A 665 -6.29 4.68 1.88
CA ASP A 665 -4.99 3.99 1.97
C ASP A 665 -4.89 2.80 1.02
N VAL A 666 -6.03 2.16 0.75
CA VAL A 666 -6.17 1.01 -0.14
C VAL A 666 -7.26 1.31 -1.16
N VAL A 667 -6.97 1.07 -2.42
CA VAL A 667 -7.93 1.24 -3.52
C VAL A 667 -8.24 -0.12 -4.13
N LEU A 668 -9.52 -0.48 -4.14
CA LEU A 668 -10.03 -1.67 -4.80
C LEU A 668 -10.57 -1.26 -6.17
N MET A 669 -9.93 -1.71 -7.22
CA MET A 669 -10.27 -1.34 -8.60
C MET A 669 -11.67 -1.80 -9.02
N LYS A 670 -12.18 -2.84 -8.35
CA LYS A 670 -13.51 -3.41 -8.60
C LYS A 670 -14.49 -2.96 -7.53
N SER A 671 -15.73 -2.81 -7.93
CA SER A 671 -16.83 -2.55 -7.00
C SER A 671 -17.35 -3.84 -6.35
N ARG A 672 -16.44 -4.66 -5.79
CA ARG A 672 -16.75 -5.94 -5.12
C ARG A 672 -16.32 -5.94 -3.68
N LEU A 673 -17.23 -6.23 -2.77
CA LEU A 673 -16.93 -6.29 -1.35
C LEU A 673 -15.98 -7.46 -1.01
N SER A 674 -15.99 -8.54 -1.79
CA SER A 674 -15.09 -9.69 -1.64
C SER A 674 -13.59 -9.36 -1.79
N ASP A 675 -13.23 -8.22 -2.36
CA ASP A 675 -11.85 -7.78 -2.45
C ASP A 675 -11.34 -7.17 -1.12
N VAL A 676 -12.24 -6.79 -0.18
CA VAL A 676 -11.87 -6.35 1.18
C VAL A 676 -11.24 -7.48 2.00
N PRO A 677 -11.91 -8.64 2.21
CA PRO A 677 -11.25 -9.77 2.88
C PRO A 677 -10.02 -10.25 2.13
N ALA A 678 -9.98 -10.15 0.81
CA ALA A 678 -8.80 -10.49 0.02
C ALA A 678 -7.62 -9.56 0.31
N ALA A 679 -7.84 -8.26 0.46
CA ALA A 679 -6.80 -7.28 0.85
C ALA A 679 -6.24 -7.58 2.25
N VAL A 680 -7.10 -7.84 3.22
CA VAL A 680 -6.69 -8.23 4.58
C VAL A 680 -5.89 -9.54 4.57
N ARG A 681 -6.32 -10.53 3.82
CA ARG A 681 -5.66 -11.84 3.67
C ARG A 681 -4.26 -11.71 3.08
N LEU A 682 -4.13 -10.92 2.01
CA LEU A 682 -2.84 -10.64 1.38
C LEU A 682 -1.89 -9.92 2.34
N SER A 683 -2.38 -8.91 3.04
CA SER A 683 -1.61 -8.21 4.05
C SER A 683 -1.12 -9.14 5.16
N ARG A 684 -2.00 -9.99 5.73
CA ARG A 684 -1.62 -10.98 6.75
C ARG A 684 -0.60 -11.99 6.24
N ALA A 685 -0.73 -12.43 5.00
CA ALA A 685 0.24 -13.34 4.37
C ALA A 685 1.60 -12.68 4.22
N THR A 686 1.62 -11.40 3.80
CA THR A 686 2.85 -10.61 3.67
C THR A 686 3.51 -10.37 5.03
N LEU A 687 2.74 -10.00 6.05
CA LEU A 687 3.25 -9.84 7.42
C LEU A 687 3.85 -11.14 7.98
N ARG A 688 3.17 -12.26 7.78
CA ARG A 688 3.69 -13.59 8.19
C ARG A 688 5.02 -13.87 7.51
N ASN A 689 5.10 -13.61 6.21
CA ASN A 689 6.33 -13.80 5.43
C ASN A 689 7.47 -12.91 5.96
N ILE A 690 7.17 -11.64 6.31
CA ILE A 690 8.14 -10.73 6.93
C ILE A 690 8.64 -11.29 8.27
N HIS A 691 7.75 -11.78 9.14
CA HIS A 691 8.13 -12.35 10.42
C HIS A 691 8.99 -13.61 10.25
N GLU A 692 8.64 -14.50 9.31
CA GLU A 692 9.45 -15.67 8.97
C GLU A 692 10.86 -15.25 8.48
N ASN A 693 10.94 -14.26 7.60
CA ASN A 693 12.20 -13.73 7.09
C ASN A 693 13.06 -13.13 8.21
N LEU A 694 12.48 -12.33 9.09
CA LEU A 694 13.17 -11.75 10.24
C LEU A 694 13.64 -12.82 11.22
N PHE A 695 12.79 -13.82 11.53
CA PHE A 695 13.15 -14.92 12.38
C PHE A 695 14.38 -15.64 11.85
N TRP A 696 14.40 -16.05 10.59
CA TRP A 696 15.55 -16.74 9.99
C TRP A 696 16.78 -15.83 9.91
N ALA A 697 16.62 -14.54 9.63
CA ALA A 697 17.73 -13.59 9.58
C ALA A 697 18.43 -13.40 10.94
N PHE A 698 17.72 -13.58 12.05
CA PHE A 698 18.34 -13.53 13.39
C PHE A 698 18.81 -14.89 13.87
N PHE A 699 18.06 -15.95 13.61
CA PHE A 699 18.28 -17.28 14.16
C PHE A 699 19.66 -17.83 13.81
N TYR A 700 20.08 -17.71 12.55
CA TYR A 700 21.38 -18.19 12.13
C TYR A 700 22.54 -17.41 12.80
N ASN A 701 22.36 -16.09 13.07
CA ASN A 701 23.36 -15.28 13.77
C ASN A 701 23.47 -15.67 15.25
N ILE A 702 22.34 -15.96 15.91
CA ILE A 702 22.32 -16.38 17.32
C ILE A 702 23.11 -17.69 17.52
N ILE A 703 23.04 -18.60 16.58
CA ILE A 703 23.79 -19.86 16.62
C ILE A 703 25.22 -19.67 16.10
N GLY A 704 25.36 -18.92 15.01
CA GLY A 704 26.63 -18.78 14.29
C GLY A 704 27.69 -17.95 15.04
N ILE A 705 27.29 -16.89 15.74
CA ILE A 705 28.24 -16.02 16.46
C ILE A 705 28.95 -16.79 17.60
N PRO A 706 28.28 -17.51 18.50
CA PRO A 706 28.95 -18.32 19.52
C PRO A 706 29.84 -19.41 18.92
N LEU A 707 29.40 -20.05 17.83
CA LEU A 707 30.17 -21.06 17.13
C LEU A 707 31.46 -20.45 16.52
N ALA A 708 31.34 -19.28 15.87
CA ALA A 708 32.48 -18.55 15.30
C ALA A 708 33.46 -18.04 16.38
N ALA A 709 32.92 -17.57 17.50
CA ALA A 709 33.72 -17.15 18.65
C ALA A 709 34.45 -18.31 19.31
N GLY A 710 34.09 -19.57 18.99
CA GLY A 710 34.74 -20.75 19.54
C GLY A 710 34.26 -21.14 20.91
N VAL A 711 33.06 -20.72 21.34
CA VAL A 711 32.50 -21.10 22.67
C VAL A 711 32.41 -22.61 22.85
N TRP A 712 32.17 -23.36 21.77
CA TRP A 712 32.00 -24.80 21.78
C TRP A 712 33.32 -25.60 21.61
N ILE A 713 34.44 -24.92 21.34
CA ILE A 713 35.75 -25.55 21.15
C ILE A 713 36.18 -26.30 22.39
N PRO A 714 36.11 -25.73 23.63
CA PRO A 714 36.56 -26.46 24.85
C PRO A 714 35.68 -27.69 25.16
N ILE A 715 34.42 -27.74 24.68
CA ILE A 715 33.46 -28.80 25.01
C ILE A 715 33.44 -29.90 23.94
N PHE A 716 33.36 -29.51 22.68
CA PHE A 716 33.14 -30.41 21.54
C PHE A 716 34.26 -30.37 20.49
N GLY A 717 35.24 -29.50 20.63
CA GLY A 717 36.29 -29.32 19.62
C GLY A 717 35.82 -28.72 18.30
N TRP A 718 34.61 -28.15 18.27
CA TRP A 718 34.01 -27.62 17.04
C TRP A 718 34.62 -26.27 16.65
N THR A 719 35.31 -26.23 15.54
CA THR A 719 35.88 -25.02 14.98
C THR A 719 35.11 -24.57 13.73
N LEU A 720 34.83 -23.29 13.62
CA LEU A 720 34.24 -22.72 12.40
C LEU A 720 35.33 -21.99 11.60
N ASN A 721 35.55 -22.43 10.37
CA ASN A 721 36.40 -21.70 9.43
C ASN A 721 35.63 -20.47 8.90
N PRO A 722 36.25 -19.27 8.78
CA PRO A 722 35.63 -18.05 8.23
C PRO A 722 34.93 -18.25 6.87
N MET A 723 35.44 -19.15 6.05
CA MET A 723 34.82 -19.47 4.74
C MET A 723 33.40 -20.02 4.87
N PHE A 724 33.16 -20.95 5.81
CA PHE A 724 31.80 -21.47 6.03
C PHE A 724 30.85 -20.39 6.60
N GLY A 725 31.38 -19.46 7.38
CA GLY A 725 30.63 -18.30 7.83
C GLY A 725 30.15 -17.42 6.65
N ALA A 726 31.03 -17.13 5.68
CA ALA A 726 30.70 -16.37 4.49
C ALA A 726 29.68 -17.09 3.59
N LEU A 727 29.79 -18.42 3.45
CA LEU A 727 28.84 -19.23 2.70
C LEU A 727 27.44 -19.22 3.36
N ALA A 728 27.38 -19.45 4.67
CA ALA A 728 26.12 -19.43 5.44
C ALA A 728 25.40 -18.08 5.31
N MET A 729 26.15 -16.99 5.38
CA MET A 729 25.63 -15.63 5.17
C MET A 729 25.03 -15.45 3.78
N SER A 730 25.70 -15.92 2.72
CA SER A 730 25.20 -15.79 1.35
C SER A 730 23.93 -16.63 1.14
N LEU A 731 23.87 -17.83 1.70
CA LEU A 731 22.68 -18.69 1.69
C LEU A 731 21.51 -18.08 2.46
N SER A 732 21.76 -17.41 3.58
CA SER A 732 20.70 -16.74 4.37
C SER A 732 19.97 -15.69 3.55
N SER A 733 20.69 -14.83 2.83
CA SER A 733 20.08 -13.83 1.94
C SER A 733 19.27 -14.47 0.82
N PHE A 734 19.77 -15.54 0.22
CA PHE A 734 19.03 -16.32 -0.79
C PHE A 734 17.74 -16.92 -0.23
N CYS A 735 17.77 -17.50 0.97
CA CYS A 735 16.60 -18.08 1.63
C CYS A 735 15.52 -17.04 1.90
N VAL A 736 15.88 -15.86 2.41
CA VAL A 736 14.96 -14.76 2.68
C VAL A 736 14.24 -14.31 1.41
N VAL A 737 14.99 -14.10 0.32
CA VAL A 737 14.37 -13.67 -0.94
C VAL A 737 13.51 -14.79 -1.55
N SER A 738 13.96 -16.04 -1.50
CA SER A 738 13.19 -17.18 -1.99
C SER A 738 11.87 -17.34 -1.22
N ASN A 739 11.91 -17.13 0.11
CA ASN A 739 10.70 -17.15 0.94
C ASN A 739 9.75 -15.98 0.57
N ALA A 740 10.28 -14.78 0.33
CA ALA A 740 9.45 -13.66 -0.11
C ALA A 740 8.81 -13.92 -1.48
N LEU A 741 9.55 -14.49 -2.45
CA LEU A 741 9.03 -14.85 -3.76
C LEU A 741 7.93 -15.94 -3.70
N ARG A 742 7.87 -16.75 -2.61
CA ARG A 742 6.79 -17.71 -2.37
C ARG A 742 5.42 -17.04 -2.31
N LEU A 743 5.34 -15.75 -1.93
CA LEU A 743 4.10 -14.98 -1.98
C LEU A 743 3.48 -14.92 -3.37
N ASN A 744 4.24 -15.03 -4.45
CA ASN A 744 3.70 -15.10 -5.81
C ASN A 744 2.81 -16.32 -6.08
N LEU A 745 2.94 -17.36 -5.25
CA LEU A 745 2.13 -18.57 -5.30
C LEU A 745 0.89 -18.49 -4.39
N PHE A 746 0.73 -17.39 -3.67
CA PHE A 746 -0.37 -17.20 -2.74
C PHE A 746 -1.67 -16.88 -3.48
N LYS A 747 -2.74 -17.63 -3.18
CA LYS A 747 -4.07 -17.42 -3.75
C LYS A 747 -4.85 -16.44 -2.87
N VAL A 748 -4.94 -15.19 -3.30
CA VAL A 748 -5.53 -14.08 -2.53
C VAL A 748 -7.03 -14.30 -2.23
N LYS A 749 -7.74 -14.99 -3.12
CA LYS A 749 -9.20 -15.26 -3.01
C LYS A 749 -9.54 -16.57 -2.30
N ASP A 750 -8.55 -17.33 -1.83
CA ASP A 750 -8.76 -18.61 -1.15
C ASP A 750 -8.96 -18.41 0.36
N SER A 751 -10.20 -18.55 0.83
CA SER A 751 -10.59 -18.38 2.23
C SER A 751 -10.31 -19.60 3.13
N HIS A 752 -9.94 -20.77 2.55
CA HIS A 752 -9.73 -22.00 3.34
C HIS A 752 -8.60 -21.92 4.36
N ARG A 753 -7.69 -20.96 4.23
CA ARG A 753 -6.54 -20.74 5.11
C ARG A 753 -6.69 -19.56 6.05
N ASP A 754 -7.89 -19.03 6.16
CA ASP A 754 -8.17 -17.91 7.06
C ASP A 754 -8.10 -18.36 8.52
N HIS A 755 -7.45 -17.55 9.34
CA HIS A 755 -7.33 -17.80 10.77
C HIS A 755 -7.84 -16.59 11.54
N LYS A 756 -8.57 -16.85 12.61
CA LYS A 756 -9.03 -15.81 13.53
C LYS A 756 -7.85 -15.09 14.18
N ILE A 757 -7.99 -13.78 14.37
CA ILE A 757 -7.05 -13.00 15.18
C ILE A 757 -7.12 -13.44 16.64
N LYS A 758 -5.96 -13.39 17.33
CA LYS A 758 -5.90 -13.82 18.74
C LYS A 758 -6.67 -12.89 19.69
N ASN A 759 -6.84 -11.62 19.34
CA ASN A 759 -7.51 -10.61 20.16
C ASN A 759 -8.79 -10.18 19.44
N GLU A 760 -9.85 -10.99 19.56
CA GLU A 760 -11.18 -10.60 19.09
C GLU A 760 -11.70 -9.43 19.93
N VAL A 761 -12.25 -8.43 19.26
CA VAL A 761 -12.82 -7.24 19.88
C VAL A 761 -14.31 -7.48 20.16
N THR A 762 -14.76 -7.09 21.34
CA THR A 762 -16.19 -7.06 21.68
C THR A 762 -16.66 -5.63 21.54
N LEU A 763 -17.58 -5.38 20.62
CA LEU A 763 -18.21 -4.09 20.47
C LEU A 763 -19.35 -3.94 21.49
N PRO A 764 -19.51 -2.75 22.09
CA PRO A 764 -20.70 -2.47 22.88
C PRO A 764 -21.93 -2.48 21.98
N GLN A 765 -23.11 -2.81 22.54
CA GLN A 765 -24.34 -2.57 21.82
C GLN A 765 -24.46 -1.06 21.58
N TRP A 766 -24.40 -0.68 20.31
CA TRP A 766 -24.64 0.70 19.92
C TRP A 766 -26.15 0.92 19.97
N GLU A 767 -26.62 1.45 21.08
CA GLU A 767 -27.94 2.06 21.06
C GLU A 767 -27.83 3.22 20.09
N ALA A 768 -28.72 3.25 19.06
CA ALA A 768 -28.86 4.42 18.24
C ALA A 768 -28.97 5.59 19.22
N SER A 769 -27.98 6.47 19.25
CA SER A 769 -28.13 7.71 19.95
C SER A 769 -29.43 8.27 19.37
N LYS A 770 -30.50 8.26 20.15
CA LYS A 770 -31.60 9.17 19.93
C LYS A 770 -30.89 10.47 19.76
N GLY A 771 -30.82 10.97 18.49
CA GLY A 771 -29.92 12.04 18.12
C GLY A 771 -29.85 12.98 19.32
N GLU A 772 -28.61 13.13 19.84
CA GLU A 772 -28.41 14.16 20.84
C GLU A 772 -29.06 15.36 20.20
N LYS A 773 -30.23 15.70 20.71
CA LYS A 773 -30.78 17.00 20.45
C LYS A 773 -29.69 17.90 21.00
N ASN A 774 -28.75 18.29 20.14
CA ASN A 774 -27.96 19.46 20.42
C ASN A 774 -28.98 20.53 20.68
N MET A 775 -29.27 20.78 21.96
CA MET A 775 -30.14 21.87 22.31
C MET A 775 -29.43 23.12 21.90
N THR A 776 -29.94 23.77 20.85
CA THR A 776 -29.41 25.03 20.41
C THR A 776 -30.23 26.15 21.05
N LYS A 777 -29.57 27.05 21.73
CA LYS A 777 -30.17 28.30 22.20
C LYS A 777 -29.55 29.44 21.40
N THR A 778 -30.42 30.34 20.92
CA THR A 778 -29.99 31.55 20.20
C THR A 778 -30.10 32.73 21.13
N MET A 779 -28.99 33.41 21.39
CA MET A 779 -28.91 34.60 22.21
C MET A 779 -28.81 35.85 21.32
N THR A 780 -29.55 36.91 21.64
CA THR A 780 -29.35 38.21 21.03
C THR A 780 -28.47 39.07 21.94
N ILE A 781 -27.33 39.52 21.43
CA ILE A 781 -26.28 40.20 22.21
C ILE A 781 -26.04 41.59 21.65
N LYS A 782 -26.14 42.64 22.50
CA LYS A 782 -25.74 44.00 22.15
C LYS A 782 -24.34 44.33 22.68
N GLY A 783 -23.66 45.19 21.89
CA GLY A 783 -22.32 45.68 22.26
C GLY A 783 -21.17 45.03 21.56
N MET A 784 -21.39 44.00 20.72
CA MET A 784 -20.37 43.42 19.89
C MET A 784 -20.15 44.28 18.65
N MET A 785 -18.96 44.88 18.47
CA MET A 785 -18.67 45.81 17.39
C MET A 785 -17.66 45.31 16.36
N CYS A 786 -17.01 44.18 16.60
CA CYS A 786 -15.95 43.63 15.73
C CYS A 786 -15.68 42.14 15.95
N GLY A 787 -14.90 41.54 15.05
CA GLY A 787 -14.55 40.13 15.15
C GLY A 787 -13.76 39.73 16.43
N HIS A 788 -13.10 40.66 17.12
CA HIS A 788 -12.48 40.39 18.41
C HIS A 788 -13.55 40.22 19.52
N CYS A 789 -14.68 40.94 19.44
CA CYS A 789 -15.82 40.72 20.33
C CYS A 789 -16.45 39.32 20.12
N GLU A 790 -16.61 38.91 18.85
CA GLU A 790 -17.08 37.54 18.52
C GLU A 790 -16.18 36.46 19.14
N ALA A 791 -14.87 36.58 18.91
CA ALA A 791 -13.92 35.60 19.42
C ALA A 791 -13.91 35.50 20.95
N ARG A 792 -14.09 36.63 21.62
CA ARG A 792 -14.18 36.68 23.09
C ARG A 792 -15.44 36.02 23.60
N VAL A 793 -16.62 36.40 23.06
CA VAL A 793 -17.91 35.82 23.43
C VAL A 793 -17.94 34.32 23.11
N LYS A 794 -17.46 33.94 21.93
CA LYS A 794 -17.35 32.54 21.52
C LYS A 794 -16.53 31.73 22.54
N LYS A 795 -15.32 32.20 22.85
CA LYS A 795 -14.43 31.50 23.78
C LYS A 795 -15.07 31.37 25.19
N THR A 796 -15.70 32.40 25.70
CA THR A 796 -16.36 32.36 27.03
C THR A 796 -17.53 31.40 27.05
N LEU A 797 -18.34 31.30 25.98
CA LEU A 797 -19.44 30.36 25.88
C LEU A 797 -18.95 28.92 25.78
N GLU A 798 -17.87 28.66 25.00
CA GLU A 798 -17.27 27.36 24.83
C GLU A 798 -16.46 26.87 26.05
N GLU A 799 -16.09 27.76 26.97
CA GLU A 799 -15.50 27.43 28.29
C GLU A 799 -16.53 26.96 29.32
N LEU A 800 -17.83 27.10 29.04
CA LEU A 800 -18.89 26.63 29.96
C LEU A 800 -19.04 25.09 29.86
N GLU A 801 -19.21 24.46 30.99
CA GLU A 801 -19.48 23.03 31.09
C GLU A 801 -20.78 22.68 30.35
N HIS A 802 -20.75 21.64 29.49
CA HIS A 802 -21.86 21.20 28.63
C HIS A 802 -22.16 22.05 27.38
N VAL A 803 -21.34 23.05 27.04
CA VAL A 803 -21.39 23.75 25.76
C VAL A 803 -20.39 23.10 24.81
N SER A 804 -20.90 22.58 23.68
CA SER A 804 -20.07 21.90 22.68
C SER A 804 -19.48 22.86 21.63
N GLU A 805 -20.26 23.84 21.21
CA GLU A 805 -19.88 24.84 20.21
C GLU A 805 -20.71 26.12 20.36
N ALA A 806 -20.10 27.29 20.09
CA ALA A 806 -20.80 28.56 19.99
C ALA A 806 -20.48 29.26 18.66
N GLN A 807 -21.52 29.59 17.91
CA GLN A 807 -21.41 30.38 16.67
C GLN A 807 -21.86 31.82 16.94
N VAL A 808 -20.94 32.74 16.98
CA VAL A 808 -21.19 34.15 17.31
C VAL A 808 -21.03 35.01 16.08
N SER A 809 -21.94 35.98 15.88
CA SER A 809 -21.88 36.96 14.78
C SER A 809 -22.12 38.36 15.32
N HIS A 810 -21.11 39.24 15.18
CA HIS A 810 -21.27 40.69 15.56
C HIS A 810 -22.13 41.43 14.55
N GLU A 811 -22.14 41.03 13.29
CA GLU A 811 -22.97 41.64 12.25
C GLU A 811 -24.47 41.42 12.51
N LYS A 812 -24.83 40.23 13.00
CA LYS A 812 -26.21 39.88 13.33
C LYS A 812 -26.59 40.16 14.79
N GLY A 813 -25.61 40.45 15.64
CA GLY A 813 -25.81 40.60 17.09
C GLY A 813 -26.31 39.32 17.74
N THR A 814 -25.91 38.12 17.26
CA THR A 814 -26.43 36.85 17.75
C THR A 814 -25.34 35.87 18.11
N ALA A 815 -25.58 35.02 19.09
CA ALA A 815 -24.81 33.82 19.39
C ALA A 815 -25.70 32.59 19.41
N VAL A 816 -25.39 31.58 18.62
CA VAL A 816 -26.06 30.28 18.65
C VAL A 816 -25.17 29.34 19.43
N VAL A 817 -25.69 28.82 20.55
CA VAL A 817 -24.96 27.96 21.47
C VAL A 817 -25.49 26.54 21.34
N CYS A 818 -24.63 25.61 21.00
CA CYS A 818 -24.93 24.19 20.96
C CYS A 818 -24.50 23.54 22.27
N MET A 819 -25.42 22.81 22.91
CA MET A 819 -25.23 22.24 24.24
C MET A 819 -25.49 20.74 24.25
N GLU A 820 -24.67 19.98 24.99
CA GLU A 820 -24.85 18.54 25.21
C GLU A 820 -25.99 18.24 26.21
N THR A 821 -26.14 19.10 27.23
CA THR A 821 -27.25 19.10 28.20
C THR A 821 -27.73 20.55 28.36
N GLU A 822 -28.98 20.70 28.81
CA GLU A 822 -29.57 22.04 28.95
C GLU A 822 -28.82 22.89 29.99
N VAL A 823 -28.17 23.95 29.51
CA VAL A 823 -27.58 24.97 30.38
C VAL A 823 -28.63 26.05 30.66
N ALA A 824 -28.77 26.44 31.93
CA ALA A 824 -29.74 27.45 32.33
C ALA A 824 -29.46 28.82 31.68
N ASP A 825 -30.49 29.51 31.23
CA ASP A 825 -30.37 30.80 30.53
C ASP A 825 -29.60 31.85 31.36
N GLU A 826 -29.74 31.79 32.67
CA GLU A 826 -29.01 32.66 33.59
C GLU A 826 -27.50 32.48 33.56
N VAL A 827 -27.03 31.22 33.37
CA VAL A 827 -25.58 30.91 33.28
C VAL A 827 -24.99 31.43 31.95
N LEU A 828 -25.69 31.19 30.83
CA LEU A 828 -25.31 31.68 29.51
C LEU A 828 -25.28 33.20 29.48
N LYS A 829 -26.33 33.83 30.02
CA LYS A 829 -26.47 35.28 30.12
C LYS A 829 -25.35 35.89 30.94
N LYS A 830 -25.12 35.37 32.14
CA LYS A 830 -24.07 35.84 33.02
C LYS A 830 -22.66 35.75 32.42
N ALA A 831 -22.37 34.65 31.75
CA ALA A 831 -21.07 34.45 31.10
C ALA A 831 -20.77 35.54 30.06
N VAL A 832 -21.80 35.96 29.26
CA VAL A 832 -21.66 37.01 28.25
C VAL A 832 -21.61 38.39 28.88
N GLU A 833 -22.46 38.64 29.92
CA GLU A 833 -22.52 39.93 30.64
C GLU A 833 -21.23 40.19 31.43
N ASP A 834 -20.59 39.19 31.99
CA ASP A 834 -19.31 39.29 32.69
C ASP A 834 -18.16 39.73 31.73
N GLN A 835 -18.35 39.59 30.41
CA GLN A 835 -17.43 40.09 29.39
C GLN A 835 -17.76 41.51 28.91
N GLY A 836 -18.76 42.16 29.52
CA GLY A 836 -19.15 43.55 29.24
C GLY A 836 -20.13 43.72 28.07
N TYR A 837 -20.84 42.67 27.66
CA TYR A 837 -21.87 42.70 26.61
C TYR A 837 -23.25 42.55 27.26
N GLN A 838 -24.31 42.99 26.59
CA GLN A 838 -25.67 42.92 27.11
C GLN A 838 -26.48 41.87 26.33
N VAL A 839 -27.07 40.91 27.05
CA VAL A 839 -27.96 39.87 26.46
C VAL A 839 -29.39 40.35 26.56
N GLU A 840 -30.06 40.49 25.38
CA GLU A 840 -31.46 40.96 25.33
C GLU A 840 -32.48 39.83 25.39
N ASN A 841 -32.20 38.75 24.71
CA ASN A 841 -33.10 37.59 24.61
C ASN A 841 -32.34 36.28 24.44
N ILE A 842 -32.89 35.18 24.96
CA ILE A 842 -32.42 33.81 24.75
C ILE A 842 -33.62 32.97 24.31
N GLN A 843 -33.55 32.35 23.16
CA GLN A 843 -34.59 31.50 22.58
C GLN A 843 -34.11 30.08 22.37
#